data_bd22ff86cd30b0dcf7bd2ceee04d562e
#
_entry.id   bd22ff86cd30b0dcf7bd2ceee04d562e
#
_cell.length_a   1.000
_cell.length_b   1.000
_cell.length_c   1.000
_cell.angle_alpha   90.00
_cell.angle_beta   90.00
_cell.angle_gamma   90.00
#
_symmetry.space_group_name_H-M   'P 1'
#
loop_
_entity.id
_entity.type
_entity.pdbx_description
1 polymer ?
#
loop_
_entity_poly.entity_id
_entity_poly.type
_entity_poly.pdbx_seq_one_letter_code
_entity_poly.pdbx_strand_id
1 'polypeptide(L)'
;MGLGIDAGGSYTDAIVMDVKTRTVLARAKTPTTHQDLIIGMMKAIEDLMMQRAFDNREVRFVGLSTTLATNSILEGKGGRVGLIGIGWNPGNDWSPGSDMSAYISGGHDVKGRTEHGLDEVALEEAVVSMEGKVDALVVSSKFSVLNPAHEERSRALIRGYSELPVIAAHELSEDLGVRERTVTAILNGRLLPIIDDFLNDIVFMLRKQRIDAKVMVLRGDGTMMDIETARARPVETIMSGPAASALGGRFLSHQDDCIVVDMGSTSTDIVYIRKGLPTVRQEGAVVGDRRTHVKAMDALTIGLGGDSHIRRGKNDRIEIGPNRVVPLSMAALMFPALTERLRHRDGNLFLIPHNSKVDKLGGREGEMYRFIRDNAPCTIQQAIDGNPHIVTSSRIIDRLVEYGNVIMTGLTPTDLLHVKGRFIPGDEDAAYHGLLHEASAANMTAQQFMDKALHRIVSELGMGIMRKVLIDETNDITVSNSMSRLLRTAVGDGFMDLVDVNMRINIPVVGLGGPSYVFLPPLQDRLGVEVIIPMDNDVGNAVGTICSKISEYSSAIIRPLKGGGYQITSNFSARVKALRLHEAIERAKEMVTENAIRRAAEAGGVNISVEVDVDRSNYNNIDGSAEVDRIEVKARAVGDPMGVMFRS
;
A
#
# COMPACT_ATOMS: atom_id res chain seq x y z
N MET A 1 13.04 -3.71 -23.76
CA MET A 1 12.51 -2.56 -23.01
C MET A 1 11.53 -3.05 -21.97
N GLY A 2 11.35 -2.31 -20.85
CA GLY A 2 10.32 -2.52 -19.84
C GLY A 2 9.28 -1.41 -19.89
N LEU A 3 8.01 -1.78 -19.73
CA LEU A 3 6.88 -0.86 -19.53
C LEU A 3 6.47 -0.93 -18.06
N GLY A 4 6.60 0.16 -17.33
CA GLY A 4 6.16 0.29 -15.94
C GLY A 4 4.86 1.06 -15.85
N ILE A 5 3.91 0.55 -15.08
CA ILE A 5 2.61 1.19 -14.87
C ILE A 5 2.30 1.17 -13.37
N ASP A 6 2.02 2.34 -12.82
CA ASP A 6 1.50 2.48 -11.45
C ASP A 6 0.11 3.12 -11.50
N ALA A 7 -0.91 2.38 -11.11
CA ALA A 7 -2.26 2.90 -10.94
C ALA A 7 -2.45 3.39 -9.50
N GLY A 8 -1.99 4.61 -9.25
CA GLY A 8 -2.10 5.26 -7.94
C GLY A 8 -3.49 5.81 -7.64
N GLY A 9 -3.67 6.36 -6.43
CA GLY A 9 -4.96 6.89 -5.98
C GLY A 9 -5.42 8.15 -6.71
N SER A 10 -4.52 9.01 -7.20
CA SER A 10 -4.86 10.26 -7.88
C SER A 10 -4.42 10.31 -9.32
N TYR A 11 -3.28 9.71 -9.63
CA TYR A 11 -2.70 9.65 -10.96
C TYR A 11 -2.29 8.23 -11.31
N THR A 12 -2.38 7.91 -12.58
CA THR A 12 -1.80 6.73 -13.19
C THR A 12 -0.54 7.15 -13.94
N ASP A 13 0.58 6.60 -13.53
CA ASP A 13 1.88 6.85 -14.10
C ASP A 13 2.29 5.68 -15.01
N ALA A 14 2.85 5.98 -16.18
CA ALA A 14 3.36 4.97 -17.09
C ALA A 14 4.70 5.42 -17.68
N ILE A 15 5.65 4.49 -17.80
CA ILE A 15 6.95 4.73 -18.40
C ILE A 15 7.37 3.61 -19.33
N VAL A 16 8.19 3.93 -20.31
CA VAL A 16 9.00 2.95 -21.04
C VAL A 16 10.47 3.22 -20.75
N MET A 17 11.19 2.19 -20.33
CA MET A 17 12.59 2.27 -19.96
C MET A 17 13.44 1.24 -20.69
N ASP A 18 14.61 1.62 -21.15
CA ASP A 18 15.64 0.66 -21.48
C ASP A 18 16.28 0.14 -20.18
N VAL A 19 15.95 -1.11 -19.83
CA VAL A 19 16.40 -1.73 -18.58
C VAL A 19 17.91 -1.90 -18.52
N LYS A 20 18.59 -2.02 -19.67
CA LYS A 20 20.06 -2.20 -19.75
C LYS A 20 20.82 -0.92 -19.47
N THR A 21 20.37 0.19 -20.06
CA THR A 21 20.99 1.52 -19.88
C THR A 21 20.41 2.27 -18.70
N ARG A 22 19.31 1.77 -18.11
CA ARG A 22 18.55 2.41 -17.02
C ARG A 22 18.01 3.80 -17.41
N THR A 23 17.64 3.98 -18.67
CA THR A 23 17.19 5.26 -19.21
C THR A 23 15.69 5.24 -19.46
N VAL A 24 14.95 6.19 -18.89
CA VAL A 24 13.54 6.42 -19.22
C VAL A 24 13.45 7.02 -20.61
N LEU A 25 12.78 6.31 -21.54
CA LEU A 25 12.65 6.71 -22.94
C LEU A 25 11.39 7.52 -23.18
N ALA A 26 10.31 7.18 -22.48
CA ALA A 26 9.03 7.86 -22.55
C ALA A 26 8.33 7.80 -21.21
N ARG A 27 7.53 8.81 -20.88
CA ARG A 27 6.74 8.88 -19.65
C ARG A 27 5.39 9.54 -19.91
N ALA A 28 4.37 9.08 -19.19
CA ALA A 28 3.04 9.65 -19.20
C ALA A 28 2.46 9.63 -17.79
N LYS A 29 1.64 10.65 -17.48
CA LYS A 29 0.94 10.80 -16.22
C LYS A 29 -0.47 11.28 -16.50
N THR A 30 -1.48 10.49 -16.11
CA THR A 30 -2.89 10.79 -16.34
C THR A 30 -3.67 10.75 -15.03
N PRO A 31 -4.75 11.53 -14.87
CA PRO A 31 -5.61 11.39 -13.71
C PRO A 31 -6.20 9.99 -13.60
N THR A 32 -6.18 9.41 -12.40
CA THR A 32 -6.78 8.09 -12.15
C THR A 32 -8.30 8.16 -12.22
N THR A 33 -8.90 7.26 -12.97
CA THR A 33 -10.36 7.14 -13.08
C THR A 33 -10.87 6.14 -12.04
N HIS A 34 -11.34 6.62 -10.89
CA HIS A 34 -11.75 5.76 -9.76
C HIS A 34 -12.88 4.77 -10.06
N GLN A 35 -13.72 5.07 -11.06
CA GLN A 35 -14.82 4.18 -11.46
C GLN A 35 -14.34 3.01 -12.32
N ASP A 36 -13.23 3.20 -13.04
CA ASP A 36 -12.63 2.22 -13.92
C ASP A 36 -11.16 2.60 -14.17
N LEU A 37 -10.25 1.94 -13.46
CA LEU A 37 -8.82 2.22 -13.51
C LEU A 37 -8.23 2.04 -14.92
N ILE A 38 -8.84 1.15 -15.72
CA ILE A 38 -8.38 0.85 -17.08
C ILE A 38 -8.44 2.06 -18.00
N ILE A 39 -9.41 2.94 -17.83
CA ILE A 39 -9.54 4.15 -18.66
C ILE A 39 -8.31 5.05 -18.50
N GLY A 40 -7.89 5.32 -17.27
CA GLY A 40 -6.69 6.10 -16.96
C GLY A 40 -5.42 5.44 -17.48
N MET A 41 -5.32 4.11 -17.32
CA MET A 41 -4.17 3.34 -17.80
C MET A 41 -4.09 3.30 -19.32
N MET A 42 -5.21 3.08 -20.00
CA MET A 42 -5.27 3.14 -21.47
C MET A 42 -4.78 4.48 -21.99
N LYS A 43 -5.27 5.57 -21.39
CA LYS A 43 -4.84 6.91 -21.77
C LYS A 43 -3.35 7.13 -21.53
N ALA A 44 -2.81 6.70 -20.39
CA ALA A 44 -1.38 6.80 -20.12
C ALA A 44 -0.53 6.04 -21.14
N ILE A 45 -0.95 4.83 -21.55
CA ILE A 45 -0.26 4.06 -22.58
C ILE A 45 -0.39 4.73 -23.96
N GLU A 46 -1.56 5.24 -24.31
CA GLU A 46 -1.75 5.97 -25.57
C GLU A 46 -0.86 7.23 -25.62
N ASP A 47 -0.78 7.98 -24.54
CA ASP A 47 0.10 9.15 -24.42
C ASP A 47 1.60 8.78 -24.55
N LEU A 48 2.02 7.63 -24.00
CA LEU A 48 3.36 7.07 -24.22
C LEU A 48 3.62 6.76 -25.71
N MET A 49 2.67 6.11 -26.36
CA MET A 49 2.81 5.72 -27.77
C MET A 49 2.86 6.91 -28.73
N MET A 50 2.13 8.00 -28.41
CA MET A 50 2.16 9.24 -29.19
C MET A 50 3.55 9.86 -29.24
N GLN A 51 4.39 9.63 -28.23
CA GLN A 51 5.77 10.15 -28.17
C GLN A 51 6.71 9.48 -29.21
N ARG A 52 6.33 8.31 -29.75
CA ARG A 52 7.11 7.53 -30.75
C ARG A 52 8.58 7.32 -30.38
N ALA A 53 8.88 7.25 -29.11
CA ALA A 53 10.24 7.10 -28.59
C ALA A 53 10.73 5.64 -28.59
N PHE A 54 9.85 4.67 -28.89
CA PHE A 54 10.13 3.24 -28.86
C PHE A 54 9.20 2.46 -29.82
N ASP A 55 9.58 1.20 -30.13
CA ASP A 55 8.71 0.24 -30.83
C ASP A 55 8.01 -0.67 -29.81
N ASN A 56 6.67 -0.75 -29.87
CA ASN A 56 5.85 -1.58 -28.97
C ASN A 56 6.30 -3.04 -28.94
N ARG A 57 6.80 -3.55 -30.07
CA ARG A 57 7.31 -4.92 -30.21
C ARG A 57 8.61 -5.18 -29.46
N GLU A 58 9.31 -4.14 -29.01
CA GLU A 58 10.54 -4.25 -28.21
C GLU A 58 10.25 -4.28 -26.71
N VAL A 59 9.01 -4.00 -26.29
CA VAL A 59 8.58 -4.17 -24.91
C VAL A 59 8.48 -5.66 -24.61
N ARG A 60 9.29 -6.17 -23.71
CA ARG A 60 9.36 -7.59 -23.34
C ARG A 60 8.81 -7.88 -21.96
N PHE A 61 8.64 -6.85 -21.17
CA PHE A 61 8.30 -6.93 -19.76
C PHE A 61 7.38 -5.77 -19.38
N VAL A 62 6.31 -6.06 -18.64
CA VAL A 62 5.38 -5.07 -18.10
C VAL A 62 5.33 -5.27 -16.59
N GLY A 63 5.71 -4.25 -15.84
CA GLY A 63 5.58 -4.21 -14.38
C GLY A 63 4.36 -3.39 -13.97
N LEU A 64 3.54 -3.94 -13.09
CA LEU A 64 2.31 -3.32 -12.58
C LEU A 64 2.37 -3.08 -11.08
N SER A 65 1.96 -1.90 -10.64
CA SER A 65 1.56 -1.59 -9.28
C SER A 65 0.15 -1.00 -9.28
N THR A 66 -0.61 -1.26 -8.22
CA THR A 66 -1.97 -0.73 -8.09
C THR A 66 -2.40 -0.58 -6.65
N THR A 67 -3.12 0.49 -6.35
CA THR A 67 -3.79 0.70 -5.06
C THR A 67 -5.14 -0.03 -4.94
N LEU A 68 -5.54 -0.78 -5.98
CA LEU A 68 -6.87 -1.39 -6.09
C LEU A 68 -7.19 -2.31 -4.91
N ALA A 69 -6.27 -3.21 -4.55
CA ALA A 69 -6.47 -4.13 -3.44
C ALA A 69 -6.65 -3.40 -2.10
N THR A 70 -5.78 -2.44 -1.80
CA THR A 70 -5.85 -1.65 -0.56
C THR A 70 -7.15 -0.85 -0.49
N ASN A 71 -7.51 -0.14 -1.56
CA ASN A 71 -8.72 0.67 -1.61
C ASN A 71 -9.98 -0.19 -1.52
N SER A 72 -10.04 -1.33 -2.22
CA SER A 72 -11.19 -2.24 -2.17
C SER A 72 -11.45 -2.74 -0.75
N ILE A 73 -10.40 -3.07 0.01
CA ILE A 73 -10.55 -3.51 1.40
C ILE A 73 -11.04 -2.35 2.29
N LEU A 74 -10.46 -1.16 2.15
CA LEU A 74 -10.84 0.01 2.95
C LEU A 74 -12.28 0.47 2.68
N GLU A 75 -12.75 0.31 1.44
CA GLU A 75 -14.12 0.63 1.01
C GLU A 75 -15.11 -0.51 1.29
N GLY A 76 -14.65 -1.65 1.81
CA GLY A 76 -15.48 -2.82 2.06
C GLY A 76 -16.02 -3.50 0.80
N LYS A 77 -15.36 -3.30 -0.34
CA LYS A 77 -15.71 -3.90 -1.64
C LYS A 77 -15.09 -5.28 -1.78
N GLY A 78 -15.67 -6.11 -2.63
CA GLY A 78 -15.13 -7.42 -3.02
C GLY A 78 -16.17 -8.52 -2.99
N GLY A 79 -15.71 -9.76 -3.30
CA GLY A 79 -16.52 -10.96 -3.26
C GLY A 79 -16.97 -11.33 -1.86
N ARG A 80 -18.06 -12.06 -1.77
CA ARG A 80 -18.56 -12.64 -0.51
C ARG A 80 -17.76 -13.91 -0.20
N VAL A 81 -17.35 -14.07 1.04
CA VAL A 81 -16.46 -15.16 1.45
C VAL A 81 -17.10 -16.04 2.51
N GLY A 82 -17.13 -17.35 2.25
CA GLY A 82 -17.47 -18.38 3.22
C GLY A 82 -16.22 -18.89 3.94
N LEU A 83 -16.26 -18.94 5.28
CA LEU A 83 -15.17 -19.46 6.11
C LEU A 83 -15.54 -20.82 6.67
N ILE A 84 -14.63 -21.79 6.55
CA ILE A 84 -14.68 -23.08 7.23
C ILE A 84 -13.49 -23.15 8.19
N GLY A 85 -13.76 -22.97 9.48
CA GLY A 85 -12.79 -23.06 10.57
C GLY A 85 -12.67 -24.50 11.06
N ILE A 86 -11.45 -25.07 11.05
CA ILE A 86 -11.21 -26.48 11.39
C ILE A 86 -10.42 -26.58 12.71
N GLY A 87 -11.07 -27.15 13.74
CA GLY A 87 -10.46 -27.36 15.05
C GLY A 87 -10.30 -26.12 15.91
N TRP A 88 -11.00 -25.03 15.59
CA TRP A 88 -11.04 -23.80 16.38
C TRP A 88 -12.38 -23.06 16.17
N ASN A 89 -12.70 -22.17 17.12
CA ASN A 89 -13.88 -21.31 17.06
C ASN A 89 -13.51 -19.94 17.63
N PRO A 90 -13.91 -18.80 17.02
CA PRO A 90 -13.57 -17.46 17.47
C PRO A 90 -14.22 -17.06 18.80
N GLY A 91 -15.29 -17.74 19.24
CA GLY A 91 -16.13 -17.28 20.34
C GLY A 91 -16.95 -16.05 19.98
N ASN A 92 -17.36 -15.27 21.00
CA ASN A 92 -18.16 -14.06 20.80
C ASN A 92 -17.29 -12.78 20.69
N ASP A 93 -16.00 -12.89 20.99
CA ASP A 93 -15.13 -11.72 21.18
C ASP A 93 -14.39 -11.29 19.90
N TRP A 94 -14.50 -12.08 18.83
CA TRP A 94 -13.78 -11.80 17.59
C TRP A 94 -14.58 -12.26 16.36
N SER A 95 -14.67 -11.38 15.35
CA SER A 95 -15.25 -11.69 14.04
C SER A 95 -14.16 -11.76 12.97
N PRO A 96 -14.02 -12.87 12.24
CA PRO A 96 -13.04 -12.99 11.16
C PRO A 96 -13.37 -12.10 9.96
N GLY A 97 -14.62 -11.64 9.82
CA GLY A 97 -15.06 -10.76 8.74
C GLY A 97 -15.46 -11.49 7.46
N SER A 98 -15.75 -12.79 7.52
CA SER A 98 -16.42 -13.54 6.45
C SER A 98 -17.91 -13.23 6.40
N ASP A 99 -18.54 -13.47 5.26
CA ASP A 99 -19.99 -13.26 5.07
C ASP A 99 -20.80 -14.45 5.63
N MET A 100 -20.23 -15.65 5.54
CA MET A 100 -20.74 -16.86 6.17
C MET A 100 -19.60 -17.61 6.87
N SER A 101 -19.89 -18.33 7.94
CA SER A 101 -18.92 -19.13 8.68
C SER A 101 -19.49 -20.44 9.17
N ALA A 102 -18.68 -21.49 9.08
CA ALA A 102 -18.93 -22.78 9.71
C ALA A 102 -17.66 -23.22 10.46
N TYR A 103 -17.82 -23.87 11.61
CA TYR A 103 -16.71 -24.36 12.42
C TYR A 103 -16.92 -25.84 12.65
N ILE A 104 -15.94 -26.66 12.20
CA ILE A 104 -16.02 -28.10 12.20
C ILE A 104 -14.92 -28.74 13.04
N SER A 105 -15.11 -29.99 13.43
CA SER A 105 -14.12 -30.78 14.15
C SER A 105 -12.91 -31.11 13.28
N GLY A 106 -11.74 -31.19 13.90
CA GLY A 106 -10.47 -31.43 13.22
C GLY A 106 -9.32 -30.71 13.90
N GLY A 107 -8.30 -30.38 13.11
CA GLY A 107 -7.16 -29.56 13.54
C GLY A 107 -5.99 -30.37 14.12
N HIS A 108 -4.95 -29.62 14.46
CA HIS A 108 -3.68 -30.17 14.93
C HIS A 108 -3.26 -29.51 16.24
N ASP A 109 -2.41 -30.19 17.03
CA ASP A 109 -1.83 -29.64 18.25
C ASP A 109 -0.61 -28.74 17.95
N VAL A 110 -0.04 -28.13 18.99
CA VAL A 110 1.16 -27.25 18.90
C VAL A 110 2.41 -27.96 18.35
N LYS A 111 2.38 -29.27 18.21
CA LYS A 111 3.41 -30.09 17.58
C LYS A 111 3.01 -30.53 16.17
N GLY A 112 1.86 -30.06 15.67
CA GLY A 112 1.30 -30.42 14.38
C GLY A 112 0.76 -31.86 14.31
N ARG A 113 0.55 -32.58 15.42
CA ARG A 113 -0.08 -33.92 15.44
C ARG A 113 -1.59 -33.73 15.32
N THR A 114 -2.26 -34.64 14.62
CA THR A 114 -3.72 -34.63 14.52
C THR A 114 -4.33 -34.75 15.91
N GLU A 115 -5.13 -33.77 16.29
CA GLU A 115 -5.85 -33.71 17.57
C GLU A 115 -7.18 -34.44 17.44
N HIS A 116 -7.92 -34.11 16.38
CA HIS A 116 -9.15 -34.78 15.97
C HIS A 116 -9.12 -35.03 14.46
N GLY A 117 -9.77 -36.09 13.99
CA GLY A 117 -10.00 -36.33 12.57
C GLY A 117 -10.82 -35.20 11.92
N LEU A 118 -10.58 -34.95 10.65
CA LEU A 118 -11.40 -34.01 9.89
C LEU A 118 -12.84 -34.55 9.79
N ASP A 119 -13.80 -33.72 10.16
CA ASP A 119 -15.23 -34.04 10.00
C ASP A 119 -15.65 -33.74 8.55
N GLU A 120 -15.53 -34.76 7.68
CA GLU A 120 -15.81 -34.63 6.25
C GLU A 120 -17.32 -34.42 5.97
N VAL A 121 -18.19 -34.95 6.84
CA VAL A 121 -19.66 -34.77 6.70
C VAL A 121 -20.05 -33.33 7.02
N ALA A 122 -19.58 -32.80 8.15
CA ALA A 122 -19.81 -31.39 8.49
C ALA A 122 -19.17 -30.42 7.48
N LEU A 123 -18.05 -30.80 6.84
CA LEU A 123 -17.44 -30.04 5.76
C LEU A 123 -18.38 -29.93 4.56
N GLU A 124 -18.95 -31.04 4.10
CA GLU A 124 -19.87 -31.09 2.97
C GLU A 124 -21.14 -30.26 3.25
N GLU A 125 -21.77 -30.46 4.42
CA GLU A 125 -22.94 -29.69 4.85
C GLU A 125 -22.65 -28.17 4.88
N ALA A 126 -21.48 -27.77 5.39
CA ALA A 126 -21.08 -26.37 5.42
C ALA A 126 -20.99 -25.78 4.00
N VAL A 127 -20.33 -26.48 3.08
CA VAL A 127 -20.17 -26.00 1.68
C VAL A 127 -21.52 -25.91 0.99
N VAL A 128 -22.37 -26.93 1.09
CA VAL A 128 -23.74 -26.91 0.51
C VAL A 128 -24.56 -25.73 1.05
N SER A 129 -24.41 -25.40 2.34
CA SER A 129 -25.12 -24.26 2.93
C SER A 129 -24.67 -22.91 2.39
N MET A 130 -23.42 -22.80 1.88
CA MET A 130 -22.77 -21.59 1.36
C MET A 130 -22.91 -21.46 -0.16
N GLU A 131 -23.17 -22.55 -0.89
CA GLU A 131 -23.30 -22.57 -2.35
C GLU A 131 -24.31 -21.53 -2.84
N GLY A 132 -23.96 -20.77 -3.87
CA GLY A 132 -24.76 -19.66 -4.41
C GLY A 132 -24.90 -18.41 -3.52
N LYS A 133 -24.35 -18.43 -2.30
CA LYS A 133 -24.39 -17.28 -1.36
C LYS A 133 -23.05 -16.60 -1.20
N VAL A 134 -21.95 -17.27 -1.54
CA VAL A 134 -20.58 -16.75 -1.48
C VAL A 134 -19.89 -16.91 -2.83
N ASP A 135 -18.83 -16.16 -3.03
CA ASP A 135 -18.06 -16.12 -4.27
C ASP A 135 -16.72 -16.86 -4.14
N ALA A 136 -16.30 -17.17 -2.91
CA ALA A 136 -15.11 -17.97 -2.60
C ALA A 136 -15.25 -18.65 -1.22
N LEU A 137 -14.53 -19.77 -1.04
CA LEU A 137 -14.42 -20.49 0.22
C LEU A 137 -13.01 -20.39 0.80
N VAL A 138 -12.91 -20.18 2.10
CA VAL A 138 -11.66 -20.21 2.87
C VAL A 138 -11.71 -21.39 3.82
N VAL A 139 -10.69 -22.25 3.77
CA VAL A 139 -10.45 -23.29 4.78
C VAL A 139 -9.27 -22.88 5.65
N SER A 140 -9.50 -22.82 6.96
CA SER A 140 -8.49 -22.40 7.93
C SER A 140 -8.46 -23.35 9.12
N SER A 141 -7.35 -24.08 9.28
CA SER A 141 -7.17 -25.08 10.32
C SER A 141 -6.21 -24.62 11.41
N LYS A 142 -6.48 -25.07 12.63
CA LYS A 142 -5.59 -24.87 13.76
C LYS A 142 -4.23 -25.53 13.49
N PHE A 143 -3.14 -24.75 13.61
CA PHE A 143 -1.75 -25.17 13.35
C PHE A 143 -1.47 -25.74 11.95
N SER A 144 -2.21 -25.30 10.92
CA SER A 144 -1.98 -25.77 9.54
C SER A 144 -0.59 -25.43 8.99
N VAL A 145 0.08 -24.41 9.50
CA VAL A 145 1.47 -24.09 9.15
C VAL A 145 2.47 -25.17 9.63
N LEU A 146 2.10 -26.01 10.59
CA LEU A 146 2.89 -27.16 11.05
C LEU A 146 2.42 -28.48 10.42
N ASN A 147 1.19 -28.53 9.94
CA ASN A 147 0.62 -29.68 9.26
C ASN A 147 -0.60 -29.24 8.42
N PRO A 148 -0.47 -29.08 7.11
CA PRO A 148 -1.54 -28.61 6.23
C PRO A 148 -2.59 -29.66 5.88
N ALA A 149 -2.44 -30.91 6.32
CA ALA A 149 -3.21 -32.08 5.85
C ALA A 149 -4.72 -31.87 5.86
N HIS A 150 -5.30 -31.19 6.87
CA HIS A 150 -6.73 -30.97 6.94
C HIS A 150 -7.21 -29.91 5.95
N GLU A 151 -6.44 -28.83 5.73
CA GLU A 151 -6.79 -27.83 4.72
C GLU A 151 -6.65 -28.41 3.30
N GLU A 152 -5.59 -29.18 3.03
CA GLU A 152 -5.38 -29.87 1.76
C GLU A 152 -6.49 -30.90 1.47
N ARG A 153 -6.84 -31.72 2.49
CA ARG A 153 -7.91 -32.71 2.35
C ARG A 153 -9.25 -32.03 2.10
N SER A 154 -9.57 -30.95 2.84
CA SER A 154 -10.80 -30.19 2.66
C SER A 154 -10.88 -29.61 1.25
N ARG A 155 -9.79 -29.01 0.75
CA ARG A 155 -9.72 -28.46 -0.60
C ARG A 155 -9.94 -29.53 -1.68
N ALA A 156 -9.31 -30.68 -1.51
CA ALA A 156 -9.47 -31.81 -2.44
C ALA A 156 -10.90 -32.34 -2.48
N LEU A 157 -11.56 -32.43 -1.32
CA LEU A 157 -12.96 -32.84 -1.24
C LEU A 157 -13.89 -31.81 -1.87
N ILE A 158 -13.75 -30.52 -1.51
CA ILE A 158 -14.62 -29.44 -2.01
C ILE A 158 -14.56 -29.36 -3.54
N ARG A 159 -13.38 -29.48 -4.13
CA ARG A 159 -13.23 -29.49 -5.59
C ARG A 159 -13.95 -30.65 -6.30
N GLY A 160 -14.35 -31.67 -5.58
CA GLY A 160 -15.12 -32.80 -6.11
C GLY A 160 -16.61 -32.51 -6.29
N TYR A 161 -17.13 -31.43 -5.66
CA TYR A 161 -18.56 -31.13 -5.66
C TYR A 161 -18.92 -29.63 -5.69
N SER A 162 -17.95 -28.72 -5.73
CA SER A 162 -18.17 -27.28 -5.88
C SER A 162 -17.14 -26.66 -6.82
N GLU A 163 -17.58 -25.71 -7.63
CA GLU A 163 -16.74 -24.93 -8.55
C GLU A 163 -16.21 -23.64 -7.89
N LEU A 164 -16.59 -23.38 -6.64
CA LEU A 164 -16.11 -22.17 -5.91
C LEU A 164 -14.60 -22.22 -5.72
N PRO A 165 -13.89 -21.08 -5.90
CA PRO A 165 -12.50 -20.98 -5.52
C PRO A 165 -12.29 -21.31 -4.04
N VAL A 166 -11.34 -22.21 -3.74
CA VAL A 166 -11.01 -22.64 -2.38
C VAL A 166 -9.61 -22.16 -2.00
N ILE A 167 -9.52 -21.32 -1.00
CA ILE A 167 -8.30 -20.77 -0.44
C ILE A 167 -7.93 -21.57 0.81
N ALA A 168 -6.77 -22.21 0.80
CA ALA A 168 -6.19 -22.85 1.97
C ALA A 168 -5.31 -21.83 2.72
N ALA A 169 -5.65 -21.54 3.96
CA ALA A 169 -5.04 -20.41 4.69
C ALA A 169 -3.52 -20.59 4.90
N HIS A 170 -3.01 -21.83 5.02
CA HIS A 170 -1.59 -22.11 5.17
C HIS A 170 -0.71 -21.71 3.96
N GLU A 171 -1.31 -21.56 2.77
CA GLU A 171 -0.58 -21.15 1.56
C GLU A 171 -0.22 -19.67 1.56
N LEU A 172 -0.95 -18.85 2.32
CA LEU A 172 -0.79 -17.39 2.36
C LEU A 172 0.09 -16.92 3.52
N SER A 173 0.47 -17.81 4.45
CA SER A 173 1.31 -17.46 5.58
C SER A 173 2.04 -18.69 6.14
N GLU A 174 3.30 -18.51 6.46
CA GLU A 174 4.14 -19.48 7.16
C GLU A 174 4.16 -19.23 8.68
N ASP A 175 3.57 -18.12 9.15
CA ASP A 175 3.60 -17.70 10.54
C ASP A 175 2.51 -18.38 11.38
N LEU A 176 2.82 -18.58 12.67
CA LEU A 176 1.82 -18.97 13.65
C LEU A 176 0.84 -17.81 13.86
N GLY A 177 -0.42 -18.14 14.19
CA GLY A 177 -1.49 -17.14 14.37
C GLY A 177 -2.68 -17.47 13.47
N VAL A 178 -3.61 -18.28 14.01
CA VAL A 178 -4.78 -18.71 13.23
C VAL A 178 -5.69 -17.51 12.87
N ARG A 179 -5.74 -16.48 13.72
CA ARG A 179 -6.59 -15.30 13.49
C ARG A 179 -6.11 -14.49 12.30
N GLU A 180 -4.86 -14.05 12.33
CA GLU A 180 -4.24 -13.23 11.29
C GLU A 180 -4.17 -13.98 9.96
N ARG A 181 -3.86 -15.27 9.99
CA ARG A 181 -3.86 -16.13 8.81
C ARG A 181 -5.26 -16.28 8.20
N THR A 182 -6.29 -16.45 9.04
CA THR A 182 -7.70 -16.51 8.58
C THR A 182 -8.13 -15.18 7.96
N VAL A 183 -7.82 -14.05 8.60
CA VAL A 183 -8.11 -12.71 8.04
C VAL A 183 -7.43 -12.55 6.69
N THR A 184 -6.16 -12.92 6.58
CA THR A 184 -5.41 -12.86 5.30
C THR A 184 -6.11 -13.67 4.21
N ALA A 185 -6.55 -14.88 4.52
CA ALA A 185 -7.24 -15.75 3.56
C ALA A 185 -8.62 -15.19 3.16
N ILE A 186 -9.37 -14.62 4.10
CA ILE A 186 -10.65 -13.95 3.80
C ILE A 186 -10.44 -12.73 2.89
N LEU A 187 -9.45 -11.89 3.19
CA LEU A 187 -9.14 -10.75 2.34
C LEU A 187 -8.68 -11.20 0.95
N ASN A 188 -7.92 -12.29 0.87
CA ASN A 188 -7.57 -12.89 -0.43
C ASN A 188 -8.82 -13.27 -1.22
N GLY A 189 -9.75 -13.99 -0.60
CA GLY A 189 -11.00 -14.39 -1.23
C GLY A 189 -11.85 -13.21 -1.71
N ARG A 190 -11.92 -12.13 -0.91
CA ARG A 190 -12.63 -10.90 -1.32
C ARG A 190 -12.03 -10.23 -2.53
N LEU A 191 -10.71 -10.28 -2.69
CA LEU A 191 -9.98 -9.63 -3.77
C LEU A 191 -9.95 -10.43 -5.06
N LEU A 192 -10.22 -11.76 -5.03
CA LEU A 192 -10.14 -12.63 -6.23
C LEU A 192 -10.91 -12.05 -7.43
N PRO A 193 -12.22 -11.76 -7.36
CA PRO A 193 -12.95 -11.28 -8.53
C PRO A 193 -12.45 -9.92 -9.02
N ILE A 194 -12.11 -9.01 -8.11
CA ILE A 194 -11.68 -7.65 -8.47
C ILE A 194 -10.34 -7.65 -9.20
N ILE A 195 -9.38 -8.43 -8.71
CA ILE A 195 -8.04 -8.51 -9.32
C ILE A 195 -8.08 -9.33 -10.60
N ASP A 196 -8.91 -10.36 -10.67
CA ASP A 196 -9.07 -11.14 -11.89
C ASP A 196 -9.62 -10.29 -13.04
N ASP A 197 -10.69 -9.53 -12.81
CA ASP A 197 -11.24 -8.58 -13.79
C ASP A 197 -10.19 -7.56 -14.22
N PHE A 198 -9.50 -6.93 -13.26
CA PHE A 198 -8.46 -5.95 -13.52
C PHE A 198 -7.31 -6.52 -14.38
N LEU A 199 -6.82 -7.72 -14.07
CA LEU A 199 -5.74 -8.34 -14.82
C LEU A 199 -6.18 -8.79 -16.21
N ASN A 200 -7.43 -9.23 -16.39
CA ASN A 200 -8.01 -9.53 -17.69
C ASN A 200 -8.04 -8.28 -18.59
N ASP A 201 -8.47 -7.16 -18.03
CA ASP A 201 -8.52 -5.88 -18.74
C ASP A 201 -7.12 -5.39 -19.14
N ILE A 202 -6.12 -5.55 -18.25
CA ILE A 202 -4.71 -5.24 -18.58
C ILE A 202 -4.21 -6.09 -19.76
N VAL A 203 -4.43 -7.40 -19.73
CA VAL A 203 -4.01 -8.30 -20.81
C VAL A 203 -4.70 -7.92 -22.13
N PHE A 204 -6.00 -7.62 -22.07
CA PHE A 204 -6.76 -7.18 -23.24
C PHE A 204 -6.21 -5.86 -23.81
N MET A 205 -5.95 -4.89 -22.96
CA MET A 205 -5.39 -3.59 -23.32
C MET A 205 -4.01 -3.73 -23.99
N LEU A 206 -3.09 -4.50 -23.42
CA LEU A 206 -1.76 -4.73 -23.99
C LEU A 206 -1.83 -5.39 -25.37
N ARG A 207 -2.70 -6.39 -25.53
CA ARG A 207 -2.94 -7.03 -26.83
C ARG A 207 -3.46 -6.05 -27.88
N LYS A 208 -4.42 -5.18 -27.51
CA LYS A 208 -4.94 -4.12 -28.39
C LYS A 208 -3.84 -3.19 -28.87
N GLN A 209 -2.86 -2.91 -28.02
CA GLN A 209 -1.70 -2.07 -28.33
C GLN A 209 -0.54 -2.86 -28.98
N ARG A 210 -0.73 -4.13 -29.30
CA ARG A 210 0.30 -5.01 -29.90
C ARG A 210 1.56 -5.14 -29.06
N ILE A 211 1.40 -5.12 -27.75
CA ILE A 211 2.47 -5.39 -26.79
C ILE A 211 2.34 -6.85 -26.36
N ASP A 212 3.29 -7.67 -26.81
CA ASP A 212 3.42 -9.08 -26.42
C ASP A 212 4.56 -9.21 -25.40
N ALA A 213 4.23 -8.96 -24.14
CA ALA A 213 5.21 -8.90 -23.05
C ALA A 213 4.73 -9.68 -21.82
N LYS A 214 5.67 -10.18 -21.01
CA LYS A 214 5.37 -10.79 -19.73
C LYS A 214 4.89 -9.74 -18.74
N VAL A 215 3.73 -9.98 -18.13
CA VAL A 215 3.14 -9.11 -17.13
C VAL A 215 3.51 -9.61 -15.76
N MET A 216 4.09 -8.73 -14.96
CA MET A 216 4.48 -8.97 -13.57
C MET A 216 3.79 -7.96 -12.67
N VAL A 217 3.39 -8.37 -11.50
CA VAL A 217 2.67 -7.55 -10.51
C VAL A 217 3.54 -7.36 -9.29
N LEU A 218 3.64 -6.12 -8.83
CA LEU A 218 4.41 -5.78 -7.64
C LEU A 218 3.66 -6.17 -6.36
N ARG A 219 4.35 -6.79 -5.42
CA ARG A 219 3.87 -7.09 -4.08
C ARG A 219 4.13 -5.94 -3.11
N GLY A 220 3.42 -5.97 -1.99
CA GLY A 220 3.60 -4.99 -0.91
C GLY A 220 4.98 -5.03 -0.23
N ASP A 221 5.71 -6.12 -0.32
CA ASP A 221 7.09 -6.23 0.19
C ASP A 221 8.17 -5.75 -0.79
N GLY A 222 7.75 -5.28 -1.97
CA GLY A 222 8.66 -4.80 -3.01
C GLY A 222 9.19 -5.89 -3.94
N THR A 223 8.68 -7.10 -3.85
CA THR A 223 9.03 -8.19 -4.78
C THR A 223 7.98 -8.32 -5.88
N MET A 224 8.27 -9.10 -6.91
CA MET A 224 7.36 -9.31 -8.04
C MET A 224 6.83 -10.74 -8.06
N MET A 225 5.66 -10.88 -8.66
CA MET A 225 5.05 -12.15 -9.02
C MET A 225 4.46 -12.07 -10.42
N ASP A 226 4.33 -13.21 -11.07
CA ASP A 226 3.66 -13.27 -12.36
C ASP A 226 2.13 -13.09 -12.22
N ILE A 227 1.46 -12.92 -13.34
CA ILE A 227 0.03 -12.63 -13.38
C ILE A 227 -0.82 -13.77 -12.78
N GLU A 228 -0.42 -15.04 -12.96
CA GLU A 228 -1.16 -16.18 -12.45
C GLU A 228 -1.04 -16.30 -10.93
N THR A 229 0.15 -16.02 -10.38
CA THR A 229 0.34 -15.91 -8.93
C THR A 229 -0.46 -14.75 -8.35
N ALA A 230 -0.52 -13.59 -9.06
CA ALA A 230 -1.30 -12.44 -8.63
C ALA A 230 -2.82 -12.74 -8.61
N ARG A 231 -3.32 -13.53 -9.56
CA ARG A 231 -4.70 -14.04 -9.56
C ARG A 231 -4.99 -14.93 -8.35
N ALA A 232 -4.08 -15.82 -8.02
CA ALA A 232 -4.24 -16.76 -6.90
C ALA A 232 -4.07 -16.07 -5.53
N ARG A 233 -3.18 -15.07 -5.45
CA ARG A 233 -2.78 -14.41 -4.21
C ARG A 233 -2.89 -12.88 -4.28
N PRO A 234 -4.07 -12.34 -4.66
CA PRO A 234 -4.25 -10.89 -4.81
C PRO A 234 -3.99 -10.09 -3.54
N VAL A 235 -4.13 -10.70 -2.36
CA VAL A 235 -3.83 -10.06 -1.07
C VAL A 235 -2.36 -9.60 -0.95
N GLU A 236 -1.43 -10.23 -1.68
CA GLU A 236 -0.01 -9.86 -1.67
C GLU A 236 0.27 -8.54 -2.41
N THR A 237 -0.70 -8.00 -3.18
CA THR A 237 -0.60 -6.68 -3.83
C THR A 237 -0.91 -5.50 -2.90
N ILE A 238 -1.36 -5.77 -1.68
CA ILE A 238 -1.63 -4.74 -0.67
C ILE A 238 -0.34 -3.96 -0.38
N MET A 239 -0.43 -2.61 -0.35
CA MET A 239 0.72 -1.71 -0.14
C MET A 239 1.77 -1.75 -1.27
N SER A 240 1.43 -2.18 -2.49
CA SER A 240 2.37 -2.17 -3.62
C SER A 240 2.76 -0.76 -4.09
N GLY A 241 1.93 0.27 -3.89
CA GLY A 241 2.26 1.66 -4.22
C GLY A 241 3.49 2.19 -3.47
N PRO A 242 3.50 2.21 -2.12
CA PRO A 242 4.71 2.57 -1.35
C PRO A 242 5.94 1.72 -1.70
N ALA A 243 5.73 0.44 -2.05
CA ALA A 243 6.79 -0.44 -2.51
C ALA A 243 7.40 0.02 -3.83
N ALA A 244 6.55 0.39 -4.79
CA ALA A 244 6.97 0.95 -6.07
C ALA A 244 7.78 2.24 -5.88
N SER A 245 7.29 3.15 -5.04
CA SER A 245 8.00 4.40 -4.71
C SER A 245 9.40 4.14 -4.16
N ALA A 246 9.50 3.26 -3.15
CA ALA A 246 10.79 2.97 -2.51
C ALA A 246 11.82 2.40 -3.50
N LEU A 247 11.41 1.43 -4.32
CA LEU A 247 12.28 0.82 -5.33
C LEU A 247 12.65 1.79 -6.44
N GLY A 248 11.70 2.62 -6.89
CA GLY A 248 11.95 3.66 -7.89
C GLY A 248 12.92 4.72 -7.37
N GLY A 249 12.75 5.18 -6.13
CA GLY A 249 13.65 6.13 -5.48
C GLY A 249 15.07 5.60 -5.36
N ARG A 250 15.23 4.38 -4.88
CA ARG A 250 16.52 3.69 -4.84
C ARG A 250 17.17 3.61 -6.24
N PHE A 251 16.39 3.18 -7.22
CA PHE A 251 16.89 2.96 -8.57
C PHE A 251 17.36 4.27 -9.23
N LEU A 252 16.54 5.32 -9.16
CA LEU A 252 16.80 6.61 -9.77
C LEU A 252 17.92 7.39 -9.06
N SER A 253 18.09 7.20 -7.75
CA SER A 253 19.15 7.87 -6.97
C SER A 253 20.46 7.12 -6.95
N HIS A 254 20.50 5.84 -7.33
CA HIS A 254 21.65 4.94 -7.19
C HIS A 254 22.15 4.80 -5.74
N GLN A 255 21.24 4.93 -4.75
CA GLN A 255 21.56 4.82 -3.32
C GLN A 255 21.07 3.50 -2.77
N ASP A 256 21.97 2.68 -2.21
CA ASP A 256 21.60 1.41 -1.57
C ASP A 256 21.19 1.58 -0.10
N ASP A 257 21.61 2.67 0.54
CA ASP A 257 21.19 3.07 1.88
C ASP A 257 20.62 4.49 1.81
N CYS A 258 19.30 4.64 1.92
CA CYS A 258 18.63 5.94 1.82
C CYS A 258 17.24 5.92 2.47
N ILE A 259 16.69 7.09 2.71
CA ILE A 259 15.28 7.28 3.07
C ILE A 259 14.56 7.80 1.83
N VAL A 260 13.63 7.01 1.30
CA VAL A 260 12.77 7.46 0.19
C VAL A 260 11.54 8.14 0.77
N VAL A 261 11.26 9.35 0.28
CA VAL A 261 10.11 10.17 0.65
C VAL A 261 9.30 10.41 -0.60
N ASP A 262 8.17 9.75 -0.73
CA ASP A 262 7.22 9.95 -1.84
C ASP A 262 6.10 10.87 -1.40
N MET A 263 6.14 12.11 -1.85
CA MET A 263 5.11 13.09 -1.59
C MET A 263 4.11 13.12 -2.74
N GLY A 264 3.01 12.40 -2.56
CA GLY A 264 1.87 12.40 -3.48
C GLY A 264 0.93 13.58 -3.28
N SER A 265 -0.24 13.52 -3.92
CA SER A 265 -1.31 14.49 -3.72
C SER A 265 -1.99 14.35 -2.35
N THR A 266 -2.09 13.12 -1.83
CA THR A 266 -2.90 12.81 -0.64
C THR A 266 -2.12 12.64 0.64
N SER A 267 -0.97 12.01 0.55
CA SER A 267 -0.12 11.59 1.65
C SER A 267 1.34 11.62 1.23
N THR A 268 2.20 11.47 2.21
CA THR A 268 3.63 11.26 2.00
C THR A 268 4.01 9.93 2.65
N ASP A 269 4.60 9.05 1.86
CA ASP A 269 5.13 7.77 2.31
C ASP A 269 6.64 7.88 2.53
N ILE A 270 7.12 7.40 3.66
CA ILE A 270 8.52 7.46 4.09
C ILE A 270 9.00 6.03 4.34
N VAL A 271 9.98 5.59 3.55
CA VAL A 271 10.51 4.22 3.60
C VAL A 271 12.02 4.24 3.74
N TYR A 272 12.55 3.39 4.61
CA TYR A 272 13.99 3.19 4.73
C TYR A 272 14.45 2.04 3.84
N ILE A 273 15.45 2.30 3.00
CA ILE A 273 16.18 1.31 2.20
C ILE A 273 17.51 1.03 2.88
N ARG A 274 17.80 -0.25 3.14
CA ARG A 274 19.05 -0.70 3.75
C ARG A 274 19.67 -1.79 2.89
N LYS A 275 20.92 -1.62 2.48
CA LYS A 275 21.64 -2.56 1.61
C LYS A 275 20.86 -2.90 0.34
N GLY A 276 20.23 -1.90 -0.24
CA GLY A 276 19.44 -2.02 -1.46
C GLY A 276 18.08 -2.71 -1.29
N LEU A 277 17.65 -3.00 -0.08
CA LEU A 277 16.36 -3.64 0.21
C LEU A 277 15.53 -2.75 1.13
N PRO A 278 14.23 -2.60 0.87
CA PRO A 278 13.33 -1.94 1.79
C PRO A 278 13.17 -2.76 3.07
N THR A 279 12.98 -2.07 4.19
CA THR A 279 12.61 -2.74 5.44
C THR A 279 11.18 -3.29 5.33
N VAL A 280 10.96 -4.51 5.82
CA VAL A 280 9.67 -5.21 5.76
C VAL A 280 9.15 -5.43 7.18
N ARG A 281 7.86 -5.17 7.40
CA ARG A 281 7.20 -5.45 8.68
C ARG A 281 7.13 -6.96 8.93
N GLN A 282 7.75 -7.39 10.02
CA GLN A 282 7.72 -8.80 10.44
C GLN A 282 6.32 -9.24 10.90
N GLU A 283 5.53 -8.31 11.42
CA GLU A 283 4.21 -8.55 12.01
C GLU A 283 3.07 -8.54 10.98
N GLY A 284 3.39 -8.37 9.70
CA GLY A 284 2.44 -8.24 8.60
C GLY A 284 1.79 -6.86 8.47
N ALA A 285 1.12 -6.66 7.35
CA ALA A 285 0.40 -5.41 7.05
C ALA A 285 -0.85 -5.26 7.92
N VAL A 286 -1.13 -4.01 8.31
CA VAL A 286 -2.41 -3.63 8.90
C VAL A 286 -3.20 -2.86 7.85
N VAL A 287 -4.41 -3.32 7.52
CA VAL A 287 -5.29 -2.68 6.55
C VAL A 287 -6.62 -2.36 7.24
N GLY A 288 -6.91 -1.06 7.38
CA GLY A 288 -7.98 -0.60 8.25
C GLY A 288 -7.68 -0.96 9.71
N ASP A 289 -8.60 -1.69 10.34
CA ASP A 289 -8.48 -2.21 11.71
C ASP A 289 -7.97 -3.66 11.80
N ARG A 290 -7.64 -4.28 10.66
CA ARG A 290 -7.32 -5.71 10.55
C ARG A 290 -5.84 -5.95 10.37
N ARG A 291 -5.25 -6.74 11.27
CA ARG A 291 -3.89 -7.25 11.12
C ARG A 291 -3.92 -8.49 10.23
N THR A 292 -2.96 -8.55 9.31
CA THR A 292 -2.79 -9.66 8.35
C THR A 292 -1.38 -10.26 8.50
N HIS A 293 -1.13 -11.40 7.85
CA HIS A 293 0.22 -11.94 7.65
C HIS A 293 0.82 -11.56 6.29
N VAL A 294 0.22 -10.61 5.57
CA VAL A 294 0.78 -10.11 4.31
C VAL A 294 2.10 -9.40 4.59
N LYS A 295 3.17 -9.87 3.99
CA LYS A 295 4.45 -9.16 4.04
C LYS A 295 4.31 -7.85 3.29
N ALA A 296 4.55 -6.75 3.98
CA ALA A 296 4.50 -5.42 3.39
C ALA A 296 5.70 -4.60 3.87
N MET A 297 6.09 -3.68 3.02
CA MET A 297 7.13 -2.72 3.32
C MET A 297 6.78 -1.91 4.57
N ASP A 298 7.78 -1.65 5.41
CA ASP A 298 7.59 -0.81 6.59
C ASP A 298 7.64 0.67 6.21
N ALA A 299 6.51 1.16 5.70
CA ALA A 299 6.31 2.56 5.38
C ALA A 299 5.68 3.31 6.54
N LEU A 300 6.15 4.52 6.81
CA LEU A 300 5.46 5.51 7.63
C LEU A 300 4.71 6.46 6.70
N THR A 301 3.38 6.40 6.73
CA THR A 301 2.53 7.31 5.97
C THR A 301 2.10 8.48 6.84
N ILE A 302 2.29 9.70 6.37
CA ILE A 302 1.77 10.92 7.00
C ILE A 302 0.72 11.57 6.10
N GLY A 303 -0.35 12.11 6.71
CA GLY A 303 -1.47 12.75 6.02
C GLY A 303 -1.12 14.15 5.50
N LEU A 304 0.00 14.28 4.81
CA LEU A 304 0.50 15.50 4.19
C LEU A 304 0.80 15.22 2.72
N GLY A 305 0.15 15.95 1.81
CA GLY A 305 0.33 15.84 0.37
C GLY A 305 -0.01 17.15 -0.35
N GLY A 306 0.07 17.13 -1.67
CA GLY A 306 -0.20 18.31 -2.50
C GLY A 306 -1.61 18.88 -2.35
N ASP A 307 -2.60 18.05 -1.99
CA ASP A 307 -4.01 18.41 -1.82
C ASP A 307 -4.42 18.62 -0.34
N SER A 308 -3.45 18.67 0.58
CA SER A 308 -3.74 18.96 1.99
C SER A 308 -4.31 20.37 2.15
N HIS A 309 -5.47 20.49 2.81
CA HIS A 309 -6.09 21.80 3.01
C HIS A 309 -5.24 22.69 3.92
N ILE A 310 -4.87 23.87 3.42
CA ILE A 310 -4.17 24.90 4.18
C ILE A 310 -5.20 25.91 4.67
N ARG A 311 -5.26 26.13 5.98
CA ARG A 311 -6.21 27.05 6.59
C ARG A 311 -5.64 27.73 7.82
N ARG A 312 -6.26 28.82 8.22
CA ARG A 312 -6.06 29.40 9.53
C ARG A 312 -6.65 28.51 10.61
N GLY A 313 -5.82 28.09 11.56
CA GLY A 313 -6.22 27.37 12.75
C GLY A 313 -6.42 28.28 13.96
N LYS A 314 -6.54 27.70 15.15
CA LYS A 314 -6.64 28.46 16.42
C LYS A 314 -5.33 29.21 16.70
N ASN A 315 -5.46 30.41 17.30
CA ASN A 315 -4.33 31.30 17.65
C ASN A 315 -3.44 31.69 16.46
N ASP A 316 -4.05 31.94 15.31
CA ASP A 316 -3.39 32.34 14.04
C ASP A 316 -2.28 31.38 13.57
N ARG A 317 -2.34 30.12 14.03
CA ARG A 317 -1.48 29.07 13.50
C ARG A 317 -1.99 28.62 12.13
N ILE A 318 -1.06 28.30 11.25
CA ILE A 318 -1.38 27.67 9.97
C ILE A 318 -1.53 26.18 10.20
N GLU A 319 -2.68 25.63 9.88
CA GLU A 319 -2.98 24.21 9.89
C GLU A 319 -2.92 23.67 8.45
N ILE A 320 -2.30 22.48 8.30
CA ILE A 320 -2.18 21.79 7.01
C ILE A 320 -2.68 20.36 7.19
N GLY A 321 -3.71 19.99 6.40
CA GLY A 321 -4.38 18.72 6.55
C GLY A 321 -5.03 18.51 7.93
N PRO A 322 -5.35 17.26 8.31
CA PRO A 322 -5.33 16.06 7.49
C PRO A 322 -6.43 16.05 6.41
N ASN A 323 -7.38 17.00 6.47
CA ASN A 323 -8.45 17.11 5.47
C ASN A 323 -7.85 17.48 4.11
N ARG A 324 -8.44 16.91 3.06
CA ARG A 324 -8.05 17.11 1.67
C ARG A 324 -9.10 17.91 0.94
N VAL A 325 -8.65 18.74 0.01
CA VAL A 325 -9.50 19.51 -0.89
C VAL A 325 -8.88 19.50 -2.28
N VAL A 326 -9.67 19.75 -3.30
CA VAL A 326 -9.13 19.97 -4.64
C VAL A 326 -8.41 21.32 -4.66
N PRO A 327 -7.18 21.42 -5.20
CA PRO A 327 -6.49 22.70 -5.32
C PRO A 327 -7.33 23.74 -6.05
N LEU A 328 -7.33 24.98 -5.58
CA LEU A 328 -8.07 26.09 -6.20
C LEU A 328 -7.69 26.28 -7.66
N SER A 329 -6.38 26.20 -7.95
CA SER A 329 -5.83 26.29 -9.30
C SER A 329 -6.39 25.24 -10.25
N MET A 330 -6.61 24.03 -9.78
CA MET A 330 -7.14 22.92 -10.57
C MET A 330 -8.67 23.00 -10.69
N ALA A 331 -9.35 23.38 -9.63
CA ALA A 331 -10.79 23.55 -9.63
C ALA A 331 -11.25 24.69 -10.57
N ALA A 332 -10.47 25.76 -10.66
CA ALA A 332 -10.76 26.90 -11.54
C ALA A 332 -10.72 26.55 -13.03
N LEU A 333 -9.94 25.52 -13.44
CA LEU A 333 -9.97 25.02 -14.82
C LEU A 333 -11.32 24.40 -15.18
N MET A 334 -11.99 23.76 -14.22
CA MET A 334 -13.32 23.17 -14.41
C MET A 334 -14.44 24.18 -14.19
N PHE A 335 -14.22 25.14 -13.29
CA PHE A 335 -15.19 26.14 -12.85
C PHE A 335 -14.55 27.55 -12.87
N PRO A 336 -14.42 28.20 -14.05
CA PRO A 336 -13.76 29.51 -14.16
C PRO A 336 -14.38 30.62 -13.28
N ALA A 337 -15.68 30.51 -12.94
CA ALA A 337 -16.34 31.40 -12.00
C ALA A 337 -15.70 31.40 -10.59
N LEU A 338 -14.92 30.35 -10.23
CA LEU A 338 -14.22 30.27 -8.95
C LEU A 338 -13.20 31.41 -8.80
N THR A 339 -12.43 31.71 -9.85
CA THR A 339 -11.41 32.77 -9.83
C THR A 339 -12.05 34.13 -9.55
N GLU A 340 -13.19 34.44 -10.18
CA GLU A 340 -13.93 35.68 -9.90
C GLU A 340 -14.44 35.76 -8.46
N ARG A 341 -14.97 34.66 -7.92
CA ARG A 341 -15.43 34.64 -6.53
C ARG A 341 -14.29 34.83 -5.53
N LEU A 342 -13.13 34.24 -5.80
CA LEU A 342 -11.92 34.45 -5.01
C LEU A 342 -11.41 35.87 -5.06
N ARG A 343 -11.49 36.55 -6.22
CA ARG A 343 -11.18 37.99 -6.37
C ARG A 343 -12.09 38.86 -5.53
N HIS A 344 -13.40 38.54 -5.46
CA HIS A 344 -14.36 39.24 -4.64
C HIS A 344 -14.34 38.84 -3.16
N ARG A 345 -13.49 37.90 -2.77
CA ARG A 345 -13.35 37.39 -1.41
C ARG A 345 -14.64 36.77 -0.85
N ASP A 346 -15.42 36.12 -1.69
CA ASP A 346 -16.71 35.53 -1.32
C ASP A 346 -16.56 34.25 -0.45
N GLY A 347 -15.33 33.79 -0.20
CA GLY A 347 -15.00 32.65 0.62
C GLY A 347 -13.62 32.08 0.30
N ASN A 348 -13.22 31.04 1.04
CA ASN A 348 -11.93 30.32 0.91
C ASN A 348 -12.09 28.82 0.77
N LEU A 349 -13.30 28.30 0.97
CA LEU A 349 -13.65 26.89 0.84
C LEU A 349 -14.98 26.79 0.10
N PHE A 350 -14.95 26.16 -1.07
CA PHE A 350 -16.12 26.06 -1.95
C PHE A 350 -16.51 24.62 -2.19
N LEU A 351 -17.80 24.41 -2.46
CA LEU A 351 -18.41 23.17 -2.88
C LEU A 351 -18.65 23.22 -4.39
N ILE A 352 -18.26 22.16 -5.09
CA ILE A 352 -18.51 21.98 -6.52
C ILE A 352 -19.06 20.57 -6.79
N PRO A 353 -20.03 20.41 -7.72
CA PRO A 353 -20.56 19.12 -8.07
C PRO A 353 -19.51 18.29 -8.81
N HIS A 354 -19.42 17.00 -8.49
CA HIS A 354 -18.42 16.11 -9.08
C HIS A 354 -19.01 14.98 -9.92
N ASN A 355 -20.14 14.42 -9.52
CA ASN A 355 -20.70 13.25 -10.17
C ASN A 355 -22.03 13.56 -10.87
N SER A 356 -22.12 13.24 -12.18
CA SER A 356 -23.33 13.45 -12.99
C SER A 356 -24.41 12.36 -12.79
N LYS A 357 -24.11 11.22 -12.14
CA LYS A 357 -25.06 10.11 -11.93
C LYS A 357 -26.02 10.33 -10.73
N VAL A 358 -26.32 11.57 -10.43
CA VAL A 358 -27.02 11.97 -9.20
C VAL A 358 -28.56 11.99 -9.35
N ASP A 359 -29.11 11.60 -10.48
CA ASP A 359 -30.57 11.51 -10.71
C ASP A 359 -31.34 10.60 -9.73
N LYS A 360 -30.59 9.82 -8.90
CA LYS A 360 -31.13 8.92 -7.87
C LYS A 360 -31.10 9.47 -6.45
N LEU A 361 -30.49 10.66 -6.20
CA LEU A 361 -30.55 11.27 -4.87
C LEU A 361 -31.92 11.86 -4.61
N GLY A 362 -32.66 11.25 -3.69
CA GLY A 362 -33.97 11.71 -3.26
C GLY A 362 -33.92 12.50 -1.95
N GLY A 363 -35.06 13.10 -1.58
CA GLY A 363 -35.23 13.78 -0.31
C GLY A 363 -34.27 14.99 -0.12
N ARG A 364 -33.87 15.22 1.13
CA ARG A 364 -33.05 16.37 1.54
C ARG A 364 -31.63 16.36 0.94
N GLU A 365 -31.06 15.18 0.68
CA GLU A 365 -29.75 15.06 0.04
C GLU A 365 -29.81 15.51 -1.43
N GLY A 366 -30.82 15.06 -2.16
CA GLY A 366 -31.03 15.47 -3.54
C GLY A 366 -31.32 16.95 -3.68
N GLU A 367 -32.01 17.56 -2.69
CA GLU A 367 -32.30 18.99 -2.65
C GLU A 367 -31.02 19.82 -2.42
N MET A 368 -30.21 19.44 -1.41
CA MET A 368 -28.93 20.06 -1.12
C MET A 368 -27.96 19.94 -2.31
N TYR A 369 -27.90 18.75 -2.93
CA TYR A 369 -27.05 18.56 -4.12
C TYR A 369 -27.49 19.43 -5.29
N ARG A 370 -28.80 19.52 -5.59
CA ARG A 370 -29.32 20.40 -6.67
C ARG A 370 -28.96 21.87 -6.41
N PHE A 371 -29.11 22.33 -5.16
CA PHE A 371 -28.70 23.68 -4.80
C PHE A 371 -27.21 23.93 -5.09
N ILE A 372 -26.35 23.02 -4.63
CA ILE A 372 -24.89 23.12 -4.87
C ILE A 372 -24.59 23.09 -6.37
N ARG A 373 -25.19 22.19 -7.14
CA ARG A 373 -25.00 22.10 -8.59
C ARG A 373 -25.38 23.40 -9.31
N ASP A 374 -26.53 23.96 -8.96
CA ASP A 374 -27.11 25.13 -9.66
C ASP A 374 -26.43 26.45 -9.24
N ASN A 375 -25.71 26.47 -8.11
CA ASN A 375 -24.99 27.62 -7.57
C ASN A 375 -23.47 27.44 -7.48
N ALA A 376 -22.91 26.38 -8.08
CA ALA A 376 -21.48 26.11 -8.03
C ALA A 376 -20.64 27.17 -8.78
N PRO A 377 -19.47 27.51 -8.24
CA PRO A 377 -18.92 27.13 -6.92
C PRO A 377 -19.60 27.93 -5.80
N CYS A 378 -20.09 27.27 -4.75
CA CYS A 378 -20.74 27.93 -3.61
C CYS A 378 -20.05 27.57 -2.29
N THR A 379 -20.08 28.46 -1.30
CA THR A 379 -19.54 28.14 0.03
C THR A 379 -20.49 27.26 0.81
N ILE A 380 -19.96 26.57 1.84
CA ILE A 380 -20.77 25.77 2.77
C ILE A 380 -21.89 26.63 3.37
N GLN A 381 -21.58 27.86 3.76
CA GLN A 381 -22.56 28.78 4.35
C GLN A 381 -23.69 29.13 3.35
N GLN A 382 -23.36 29.40 2.09
CA GLN A 382 -24.35 29.64 1.05
C GLN A 382 -25.25 28.44 0.80
N ALA A 383 -24.68 27.22 0.84
CA ALA A 383 -25.47 26.00 0.71
C ALA A 383 -26.43 25.78 1.90
N ILE A 384 -26.03 26.16 3.10
CA ILE A 384 -26.87 26.11 4.31
C ILE A 384 -27.95 27.17 4.23
N ASP A 385 -27.61 28.41 3.94
CA ASP A 385 -28.54 29.54 3.89
C ASP A 385 -29.59 29.40 2.77
N GLY A 386 -29.20 28.78 1.66
CA GLY A 386 -30.10 28.43 0.56
C GLY A 386 -31.09 27.29 0.87
N ASN A 387 -30.87 26.57 1.95
CA ASN A 387 -31.73 25.45 2.39
C ASN A 387 -32.06 25.54 3.90
N PRO A 388 -32.66 26.64 4.36
CA PRO A 388 -32.81 26.93 5.80
C PRO A 388 -33.75 25.93 6.51
N HIS A 389 -34.61 25.23 5.79
CA HIS A 389 -35.49 24.20 6.32
C HIS A 389 -34.78 22.84 6.59
N ILE A 390 -33.53 22.66 6.13
CA ILE A 390 -32.75 21.47 6.35
C ILE A 390 -31.89 21.64 7.62
N VAL A 391 -32.41 21.23 8.78
CA VAL A 391 -31.72 21.37 10.08
C VAL A 391 -30.37 20.64 10.15
N THR A 392 -30.17 19.61 9.33
CA THR A 392 -28.96 18.77 9.31
C THR A 392 -28.05 19.04 8.11
N SER A 393 -28.08 20.27 7.57
CA SER A 393 -27.37 20.65 6.34
C SER A 393 -25.89 20.27 6.34
N SER A 394 -25.15 20.54 7.44
CA SER A 394 -23.72 20.19 7.54
C SER A 394 -23.48 18.68 7.38
N ARG A 395 -24.27 17.85 8.05
CA ARG A 395 -24.13 16.38 7.93
C ARG A 395 -24.49 15.87 6.54
N ILE A 396 -25.41 16.52 5.86
CA ILE A 396 -25.77 16.17 4.48
C ILE A 396 -24.64 16.55 3.53
N ILE A 397 -24.04 17.73 3.71
CA ILE A 397 -22.88 18.14 2.93
C ILE A 397 -21.72 17.17 3.16
N ASP A 398 -21.43 16.82 4.42
CA ASP A 398 -20.37 15.84 4.75
C ASP A 398 -20.60 14.51 4.02
N ARG A 399 -21.83 13.99 4.02
CA ARG A 399 -22.17 12.75 3.29
C ARG A 399 -22.06 12.89 1.77
N LEU A 400 -22.49 14.02 1.20
CA LEU A 400 -22.35 14.27 -0.24
C LEU A 400 -20.87 14.31 -0.66
N VAL A 401 -19.99 14.82 0.22
CA VAL A 401 -18.55 14.82 0.01
C VAL A 401 -17.98 13.40 0.18
N GLU A 402 -18.38 12.68 1.24
CA GLU A 402 -17.95 11.31 1.51
C GLU A 402 -18.30 10.34 0.37
N TYR A 403 -19.50 10.49 -0.21
CA TYR A 403 -19.93 9.69 -1.36
C TYR A 403 -19.41 10.20 -2.72
N GLY A 404 -18.56 11.26 -2.73
CA GLY A 404 -17.99 11.81 -3.94
C GLY A 404 -18.97 12.46 -4.89
N ASN A 405 -20.17 12.85 -4.40
CA ASN A 405 -21.15 13.59 -5.20
C ASN A 405 -20.79 15.08 -5.31
N VAL A 406 -20.15 15.58 -4.27
CA VAL A 406 -19.66 16.96 -4.15
C VAL A 406 -18.19 16.90 -3.74
N ILE A 407 -17.36 17.76 -4.27
CA ILE A 407 -15.99 17.95 -3.81
C ILE A 407 -15.84 19.33 -3.19
N MET A 408 -14.91 19.42 -2.23
CA MET A 408 -14.48 20.69 -1.65
C MET A 408 -13.22 21.18 -2.36
N THR A 409 -13.13 22.48 -2.58
CA THR A 409 -11.92 23.14 -3.11
C THR A 409 -11.48 24.25 -2.17
N GLY A 410 -10.19 24.36 -1.93
CA GLY A 410 -9.58 25.32 -1.02
C GLY A 410 -8.08 25.43 -1.26
N LEU A 411 -7.40 26.28 -0.49
CA LEU A 411 -5.95 26.49 -0.62
C LEU A 411 -5.16 25.24 -0.21
N THR A 412 -4.17 24.86 -1.03
CA THR A 412 -3.35 23.65 -0.86
C THR A 412 -1.86 23.92 -1.07
N PRO A 413 -0.96 22.99 -0.71
CA PRO A 413 0.45 23.03 -1.10
C PRO A 413 0.64 23.15 -2.62
N THR A 414 -0.18 22.49 -3.43
CA THR A 414 -0.16 22.59 -4.89
C THR A 414 -0.39 24.03 -5.36
N ASP A 415 -1.34 24.76 -4.75
CA ASP A 415 -1.59 26.17 -5.08
C ASP A 415 -0.39 27.07 -4.73
N LEU A 416 0.31 26.79 -3.61
CA LEU A 416 1.54 27.52 -3.27
C LEU A 416 2.63 27.32 -4.33
N LEU A 417 2.70 26.13 -4.95
CA LEU A 417 3.63 25.86 -6.05
C LEU A 417 3.28 26.65 -7.32
N HIS A 418 1.98 26.81 -7.62
CA HIS A 418 1.51 27.65 -8.74
C HIS A 418 1.92 29.12 -8.52
N VAL A 419 1.64 29.68 -7.35
CA VAL A 419 2.01 31.07 -7.02
C VAL A 419 3.54 31.30 -7.10
N LYS A 420 4.35 30.26 -6.86
CA LYS A 420 5.80 30.32 -7.04
C LYS A 420 6.27 30.11 -8.48
N GLY A 421 5.35 29.89 -9.43
CA GLY A 421 5.70 29.58 -10.82
C GLY A 421 6.44 28.24 -10.98
N ARG A 422 6.26 27.31 -10.03
CA ARG A 422 6.94 26.02 -9.99
C ARG A 422 6.13 24.85 -10.53
N PHE A 423 4.82 25.07 -10.76
CA PHE A 423 3.91 24.08 -11.32
C PHE A 423 2.99 24.77 -12.32
N ILE A 424 2.83 24.21 -13.54
CA ILE A 424 2.21 24.94 -14.66
C ILE A 424 0.75 24.56 -14.93
N PRO A 425 0.25 23.30 -14.78
CA PRO A 425 -1.14 23.02 -15.07
C PRO A 425 -2.05 23.55 -13.96
N GLY A 426 -2.76 24.64 -14.22
CA GLY A 426 -3.71 25.23 -13.27
C GLY A 426 -3.89 26.73 -13.48
N ASP A 427 -4.87 27.30 -12.79
CA ASP A 427 -5.14 28.74 -12.79
C ASP A 427 -4.34 29.43 -11.67
N GLU A 428 -3.27 30.13 -12.03
CA GLU A 428 -2.39 30.83 -11.08
C GLU A 428 -3.15 31.97 -10.35
N ASP A 429 -4.08 32.66 -11.02
CA ASP A 429 -4.89 33.70 -10.42
C ASP A 429 -5.78 33.15 -9.28
N ALA A 430 -6.40 31.99 -9.49
CA ALA A 430 -7.20 31.34 -8.45
C ALA A 430 -6.33 30.98 -7.23
N ALA A 431 -5.14 30.40 -7.46
CA ALA A 431 -4.18 30.08 -6.39
C ALA A 431 -3.76 31.35 -5.62
N TYR A 432 -3.42 32.43 -6.34
CA TYR A 432 -2.98 33.69 -5.73
C TYR A 432 -4.08 34.35 -4.91
N HIS A 433 -5.31 34.45 -5.44
CA HIS A 433 -6.44 35.04 -4.72
C HIS A 433 -6.86 34.20 -3.52
N GLY A 434 -6.77 32.86 -3.60
CA GLY A 434 -6.96 31.98 -2.44
C GLY A 434 -5.92 32.22 -1.34
N LEU A 435 -4.64 32.36 -1.72
CA LEU A 435 -3.57 32.74 -0.79
C LEU A 435 -3.84 34.09 -0.13
N LEU A 436 -4.23 35.10 -0.91
CA LEU A 436 -4.57 36.43 -0.38
C LEU A 436 -5.74 36.39 0.62
N HIS A 437 -6.74 35.56 0.37
CA HIS A 437 -7.88 35.40 1.25
C HIS A 437 -7.45 34.81 2.61
N GLU A 438 -6.69 33.68 2.61
CA GLU A 438 -6.19 33.05 3.83
C GLU A 438 -5.22 33.96 4.60
N ALA A 439 -4.34 34.68 3.90
CA ALA A 439 -3.42 35.63 4.50
C ALA A 439 -4.18 36.78 5.20
N SER A 440 -5.20 37.36 4.54
CA SER A 440 -6.03 38.38 5.13
C SER A 440 -6.78 37.89 6.37
N ALA A 441 -7.35 36.69 6.32
CA ALA A 441 -8.02 36.07 7.46
C ALA A 441 -7.08 35.85 8.66
N ALA A 442 -5.79 35.64 8.38
CA ALA A 442 -4.74 35.45 9.40
C ALA A 442 -4.04 36.76 9.82
N ASN A 443 -4.51 37.94 9.34
CA ASN A 443 -3.86 39.22 9.55
C ASN A 443 -2.39 39.28 9.10
N MET A 444 -2.08 38.65 7.97
CA MET A 444 -0.73 38.53 7.40
C MET A 444 -0.70 39.07 5.98
N THR A 445 0.47 39.47 5.49
CA THR A 445 0.67 39.63 4.04
C THR A 445 0.70 38.28 3.35
N ALA A 446 0.42 38.23 2.05
CA ALA A 446 0.52 36.99 1.26
C ALA A 446 1.89 36.31 1.41
N GLN A 447 2.97 37.10 1.37
CA GLN A 447 4.32 36.59 1.55
C GLN A 447 4.55 35.97 2.94
N GLN A 448 4.11 36.65 4.00
CA GLN A 448 4.25 36.14 5.37
C GLN A 448 3.46 34.83 5.57
N PHE A 449 2.24 34.77 5.02
CA PHE A 449 1.43 33.54 5.09
C PHE A 449 2.08 32.40 4.30
N MET A 450 2.51 32.67 3.07
CA MET A 450 3.20 31.69 2.24
C MET A 450 4.46 31.14 2.94
N ASP A 451 5.33 32.01 3.47
CA ASP A 451 6.57 31.59 4.11
C ASP A 451 6.30 30.72 5.35
N LYS A 452 5.28 31.08 6.15
CA LYS A 452 4.85 30.27 7.29
C LYS A 452 4.25 28.92 6.88
N ALA A 453 3.43 28.90 5.82
CA ALA A 453 2.85 27.66 5.29
C ALA A 453 3.93 26.72 4.76
N LEU A 454 4.87 27.24 3.98
CA LEU A 454 6.02 26.47 3.48
C LEU A 454 6.89 25.96 4.62
N HIS A 455 7.18 26.81 5.61
CA HIS A 455 7.93 26.42 6.79
C HIS A 455 7.23 25.26 7.52
N ARG A 456 5.90 25.33 7.68
CA ARG A 456 5.11 24.29 8.33
C ARG A 456 5.12 22.98 7.55
N ILE A 457 4.98 22.98 6.21
CA ILE A 457 5.06 21.80 5.36
C ILE A 457 6.41 21.11 5.55
N VAL A 458 7.51 21.87 5.44
CA VAL A 458 8.88 21.35 5.59
C VAL A 458 9.10 20.76 6.98
N SER A 459 8.57 21.41 8.03
CA SER A 459 8.68 20.93 9.41
C SER A 459 7.93 19.61 9.63
N GLU A 460 6.72 19.47 9.08
CA GLU A 460 5.96 18.21 9.19
C GLU A 460 6.63 17.06 8.42
N LEU A 461 7.22 17.35 7.24
CA LEU A 461 8.04 16.36 6.51
C LEU A 461 9.26 15.94 7.34
N GLY A 462 10.00 16.90 7.89
CA GLY A 462 11.16 16.63 8.75
C GLY A 462 10.76 15.81 9.99
N MET A 463 9.63 16.12 10.62
CA MET A 463 9.08 15.33 11.73
C MET A 463 8.76 13.88 11.32
N GLY A 464 8.15 13.69 10.14
CA GLY A 464 7.87 12.36 9.60
C GLY A 464 9.14 11.55 9.37
N ILE A 465 10.15 12.16 8.74
CA ILE A 465 11.46 11.52 8.48
C ILE A 465 12.15 11.14 9.80
N MET A 466 12.22 12.07 10.76
CA MET A 466 12.84 11.81 12.06
C MET A 466 12.12 10.70 12.83
N ARG A 467 10.78 10.67 12.79
CA ARG A 467 10.00 9.58 13.41
C ARG A 467 10.32 8.25 12.77
N LYS A 468 10.39 8.17 11.43
CA LYS A 468 10.73 6.93 10.71
C LYS A 468 12.13 6.45 11.10
N VAL A 469 13.12 7.35 11.11
CA VAL A 469 14.49 7.01 11.52
C VAL A 469 14.52 6.47 12.95
N LEU A 470 13.85 7.11 13.88
CA LEU A 470 13.81 6.65 15.27
C LEU A 470 13.12 5.31 15.44
N ILE A 471 12.02 5.07 14.74
CA ILE A 471 11.32 3.77 14.74
C ILE A 471 12.25 2.67 14.24
N ASP A 472 12.96 2.90 13.15
CA ASP A 472 13.86 1.90 12.55
C ASP A 472 15.11 1.63 13.39
N GLU A 473 15.62 2.63 14.12
CA GLU A 473 16.79 2.48 14.99
C GLU A 473 16.46 1.86 16.35
N THR A 474 15.26 2.14 16.89
CA THR A 474 14.92 1.77 18.28
C THR A 474 13.87 0.66 18.38
N ASN A 475 13.17 0.33 17.28
CA ASN A 475 11.97 -0.50 17.28
C ASN A 475 10.86 0.00 18.23
N ASP A 476 10.90 1.29 18.61
CA ASP A 476 9.90 1.91 19.50
C ASP A 476 9.00 2.85 18.69
N ILE A 477 7.71 2.54 18.69
CA ILE A 477 6.68 3.32 18.01
C ILE A 477 6.23 4.53 18.86
N THR A 478 6.53 4.51 20.16
CA THR A 478 6.03 5.53 21.09
C THR A 478 6.96 6.75 21.15
N VAL A 479 6.48 7.86 20.59
CA VAL A 479 7.17 9.15 20.74
C VAL A 479 6.53 9.91 21.90
N SER A 480 7.25 10.03 23.02
CA SER A 480 6.78 10.80 24.17
C SER A 480 6.59 12.29 23.84
N ASN A 481 5.81 13.01 24.65
CA ASN A 481 5.62 14.45 24.47
C ASN A 481 6.95 15.23 24.52
N SER A 482 7.89 14.82 25.38
CA SER A 482 9.22 15.43 25.47
C SER A 482 10.03 15.20 24.21
N MET A 483 10.03 13.95 23.69
CA MET A 483 10.68 13.62 22.42
C MET A 483 10.07 14.41 21.26
N SER A 484 8.74 14.49 21.19
CA SER A 484 8.06 15.31 20.17
C SER A 484 8.51 16.77 20.19
N ARG A 485 8.72 17.34 21.39
CA ARG A 485 9.18 18.72 21.54
C ARG A 485 10.62 18.90 21.06
N LEU A 486 11.51 17.95 21.39
CA LEU A 486 12.90 17.94 20.90
C LEU A 486 12.95 17.85 19.37
N LEU A 487 12.18 16.92 18.78
CA LEU A 487 12.12 16.76 17.34
C LEU A 487 11.58 18.02 16.63
N ARG A 488 10.53 18.65 17.17
CA ARG A 488 10.02 19.91 16.63
C ARG A 488 11.07 21.02 16.65
N THR A 489 11.85 21.12 17.73
CA THR A 489 12.94 22.09 17.81
C THR A 489 14.01 21.79 16.76
N ALA A 490 14.42 20.54 16.59
CA ALA A 490 15.41 20.13 15.60
C ALA A 490 14.98 20.44 14.16
N VAL A 491 13.69 20.30 13.82
CA VAL A 491 13.17 20.63 12.46
C VAL A 491 12.78 22.11 12.31
N GLY A 492 13.03 22.95 13.33
CA GLY A 492 12.77 24.38 13.29
C GLY A 492 11.33 24.79 13.57
N ASP A 493 10.46 23.90 14.06
CA ASP A 493 9.04 24.17 14.41
C ASP A 493 8.82 24.23 15.95
N GLY A 494 9.87 24.46 16.71
CA GLY A 494 9.84 24.53 18.15
C GLY A 494 10.91 25.45 18.71
N PHE A 495 10.76 25.81 19.99
CA PHE A 495 11.74 26.58 20.73
C PHE A 495 11.89 26.00 22.16
N MET A 496 13.12 25.95 22.63
CA MET A 496 13.46 25.59 24.01
C MET A 496 14.43 26.63 24.58
N ASP A 497 14.09 27.23 25.71
CA ASP A 497 14.86 28.36 26.28
C ASP A 497 16.26 27.97 26.76
N LEU A 498 16.44 26.71 27.17
CA LEU A 498 17.65 26.26 27.86
C LEU A 498 18.50 25.29 27.03
N VAL A 499 17.98 24.80 25.89
CA VAL A 499 18.63 23.75 25.10
C VAL A 499 18.51 24.09 23.62
N ASP A 500 19.65 24.11 22.97
CA ASP A 500 19.72 24.12 21.51
C ASP A 500 19.80 22.68 20.98
N VAL A 501 18.94 22.34 20.01
CA VAL A 501 18.81 20.98 19.49
C VAL A 501 19.24 20.96 18.02
N ASN A 502 20.34 20.29 17.75
CA ASN A 502 20.82 20.03 16.39
C ASN A 502 20.86 18.52 16.16
N MET A 503 20.13 18.03 15.18
CA MET A 503 20.09 16.62 14.77
C MET A 503 20.58 16.49 13.33
N ARG A 504 21.37 15.45 13.06
CA ARG A 504 21.89 15.17 11.72
C ARG A 504 21.49 13.76 11.30
N ILE A 505 20.99 13.62 10.07
CA ILE A 505 20.75 12.34 9.43
C ILE A 505 21.94 11.99 8.55
N ASN A 506 22.53 10.80 8.77
CA ASN A 506 23.80 10.40 8.11
C ASN A 506 23.59 9.66 6.78
N ILE A 507 22.35 9.43 6.36
CA ILE A 507 21.99 8.77 5.09
C ILE A 507 21.18 9.73 4.24
N PRO A 508 21.31 9.68 2.89
CA PRO A 508 20.58 10.60 2.02
C PRO A 508 19.07 10.40 2.06
N VAL A 509 18.35 11.49 1.87
CA VAL A 509 16.89 11.51 1.65
C VAL A 509 16.64 11.65 0.15
N VAL A 510 15.91 10.71 -0.43
CA VAL A 510 15.54 10.70 -1.84
C VAL A 510 14.09 11.11 -1.99
N GLY A 511 13.83 12.19 -2.74
CA GLY A 511 12.49 12.72 -2.95
C GLY A 511 11.85 12.22 -4.23
N LEU A 512 10.63 11.68 -4.10
CA LEU A 512 9.74 11.35 -5.21
C LEU A 512 8.43 12.13 -5.13
N GLY A 513 7.70 12.14 -6.24
CA GLY A 513 6.45 12.90 -6.38
C GLY A 513 6.68 14.36 -6.73
N GLY A 514 5.71 14.96 -7.41
CA GLY A 514 5.82 16.33 -7.93
C GLY A 514 6.20 17.40 -6.89
N PRO A 515 5.60 17.43 -5.67
CA PRO A 515 5.91 18.45 -4.68
C PRO A 515 7.29 18.33 -4.02
N SER A 516 7.93 17.16 -4.08
CA SER A 516 9.17 16.85 -3.34
C SER A 516 10.32 17.79 -3.66
N TYR A 517 10.46 18.23 -4.92
CA TYR A 517 11.56 19.11 -5.35
C TYR A 517 11.52 20.51 -4.73
N VAL A 518 10.40 20.94 -4.15
CA VAL A 518 10.29 22.23 -3.44
C VAL A 518 10.38 22.05 -1.93
N PHE A 519 9.75 21.00 -1.40
CA PHE A 519 9.57 20.88 0.05
C PHE A 519 10.68 20.10 0.76
N LEU A 520 11.42 19.22 0.08
CA LEU A 520 12.49 18.45 0.71
C LEU A 520 13.86 19.19 0.79
N PRO A 521 14.31 19.96 -0.22
CA PRO A 521 15.63 20.60 -0.15
C PRO A 521 15.89 21.46 1.10
N PRO A 522 14.91 22.20 1.66
CA PRO A 522 15.15 22.97 2.89
C PRO A 522 15.53 22.13 4.12
N LEU A 523 15.32 20.81 4.08
CA LEU A 523 15.73 19.90 5.15
C LEU A 523 17.23 19.69 5.20
N GLN A 524 17.98 19.97 4.13
CA GLN A 524 19.45 19.91 4.10
C GLN A 524 20.06 20.77 5.21
N ASP A 525 19.60 22.00 5.31
CA ASP A 525 20.10 22.94 6.32
C ASP A 525 19.60 22.62 7.74
N ARG A 526 18.38 22.08 7.85
CA ARG A 526 17.74 21.81 9.15
C ARG A 526 18.23 20.53 9.81
N LEU A 527 18.43 19.48 9.03
CA LEU A 527 18.78 18.14 9.50
C LEU A 527 20.17 17.68 9.05
N GLY A 528 20.95 18.58 8.44
CA GLY A 528 22.29 18.26 7.94
C GLY A 528 22.32 17.05 7.02
N VAL A 529 21.23 16.80 6.27
CA VAL A 529 21.02 15.62 5.45
C VAL A 529 21.24 15.95 3.98
N GLU A 530 21.82 15.03 3.22
CA GLU A 530 21.85 15.14 1.77
C GLU A 530 20.45 14.85 1.20
N VAL A 531 19.90 15.76 0.38
CA VAL A 531 18.62 15.56 -0.31
C VAL A 531 18.88 15.38 -1.80
N ILE A 532 18.43 14.25 -2.34
CA ILE A 532 18.57 13.88 -3.75
C ILE A 532 17.16 13.90 -4.37
N ILE A 533 16.97 14.73 -5.41
CA ILE A 533 15.74 14.72 -6.21
C ILE A 533 16.12 14.21 -7.61
N PRO A 534 15.78 12.96 -7.96
CA PRO A 534 16.07 12.41 -9.28
C PRO A 534 15.32 13.16 -10.39
N MET A 535 15.84 13.12 -11.62
CA MET A 535 15.24 13.81 -12.77
C MET A 535 13.80 13.33 -13.06
N ASP A 536 13.58 12.01 -12.95
CA ASP A 536 12.28 11.36 -13.21
C ASP A 536 11.51 11.07 -11.90
N ASN A 537 11.67 11.95 -10.88
CA ASN A 537 11.05 11.79 -9.56
C ASN A 537 9.51 11.76 -9.61
N ASP A 538 8.90 12.39 -10.60
CA ASP A 538 7.45 12.47 -10.78
C ASP A 538 6.80 11.17 -11.29
N VAL A 539 7.60 10.24 -11.83
CA VAL A 539 7.18 8.91 -12.30
C VAL A 539 7.95 7.78 -11.61
N GLY A 540 8.57 8.07 -10.47
CA GLY A 540 9.39 7.11 -9.71
C GLY A 540 8.64 5.80 -9.38
N ASN A 541 7.35 5.87 -9.09
CA ASN A 541 6.51 4.71 -8.81
C ASN A 541 6.46 3.76 -10.01
N ALA A 542 6.20 4.28 -11.21
CA ALA A 542 6.21 3.47 -12.43
C ALA A 542 7.60 2.87 -12.73
N VAL A 543 8.70 3.60 -12.42
CA VAL A 543 10.06 3.07 -12.50
C VAL A 543 10.23 1.88 -11.54
N GLY A 544 9.76 2.02 -10.31
CA GLY A 544 9.86 0.97 -9.29
C GLY A 544 9.19 -0.35 -9.68
N THR A 545 8.13 -0.28 -10.49
CA THR A 545 7.42 -1.50 -10.94
C THR A 545 8.26 -2.38 -11.86
N ILE A 546 9.31 -1.86 -12.49
CA ILE A 546 10.17 -2.63 -13.40
C ILE A 546 11.59 -2.84 -12.87
N CYS A 547 11.89 -2.34 -11.68
CA CYS A 547 13.22 -2.44 -11.07
C CYS A 547 13.31 -3.49 -9.96
N SER A 548 12.24 -4.24 -9.73
CA SER A 548 12.13 -5.22 -8.66
C SER A 548 12.56 -6.63 -9.09
N LYS A 549 12.85 -7.47 -8.11
CA LYS A 549 13.17 -8.89 -8.29
C LYS A 549 12.02 -9.76 -7.77
N ILE A 550 12.00 -11.00 -8.22
CA ILE A 550 11.16 -12.03 -7.63
C ILE A 550 11.87 -12.53 -6.38
N SER A 551 11.15 -12.68 -5.27
CA SER A 551 11.67 -13.28 -4.06
C SER A 551 10.61 -14.15 -3.40
N GLU A 552 10.97 -15.41 -3.09
CA GLU A 552 10.10 -16.35 -2.40
C GLU A 552 10.82 -16.90 -1.17
N TYR A 553 10.05 -17.15 -0.13
CA TYR A 553 10.54 -17.69 1.13
C TYR A 553 9.99 -19.08 1.36
N SER A 554 10.74 -19.89 2.09
CA SER A 554 10.31 -21.19 2.58
C SER A 554 10.93 -21.44 3.94
N SER A 555 10.16 -22.00 4.88
CA SER A 555 10.65 -22.28 6.21
C SER A 555 10.31 -23.70 6.68
N ALA A 556 11.15 -24.26 7.56
CA ALA A 556 10.91 -25.51 8.26
C ALA A 556 11.38 -25.40 9.70
N ILE A 557 10.64 -26.06 10.60
CA ILE A 557 10.93 -26.08 12.03
C ILE A 557 11.37 -27.48 12.43
N ILE A 558 12.52 -27.56 13.09
CA ILE A 558 13.07 -28.77 13.65
C ILE A 558 12.86 -28.79 15.17
N ARG A 559 12.30 -29.86 15.70
CA ARG A 559 12.10 -30.06 17.13
C ARG A 559 12.58 -31.45 17.59
N PRO A 560 13.12 -31.59 18.82
CA PRO A 560 13.48 -32.88 19.37
C PRO A 560 12.24 -33.76 19.67
N LEU A 561 12.36 -35.06 19.52
CA LEU A 561 11.31 -36.02 19.83
C LEU A 561 11.56 -36.69 21.20
N LYS A 562 10.45 -36.91 21.96
CA LYS A 562 10.46 -37.64 23.26
C LYS A 562 10.90 -39.08 23.11
N GLY A 563 11.85 -39.53 22.69
CA GLY A 563 12.30 -40.92 22.43
C GLY A 563 13.55 -40.94 21.56
N GLY A 564 14.14 -39.80 21.37
CA GLY A 564 15.32 -39.59 20.55
C GLY A 564 15.00 -39.23 19.09
N GLY A 565 15.95 -38.52 18.47
CA GLY A 565 15.81 -38.00 17.12
C GLY A 565 15.07 -36.66 17.04
N TYR A 566 14.82 -36.21 15.83
CA TYR A 566 14.28 -34.89 15.50
C TYR A 566 13.14 -35.00 14.49
N GLN A 567 12.18 -34.10 14.57
CA GLN A 567 11.08 -33.97 13.63
C GLN A 567 11.19 -32.63 12.89
N ILE A 568 11.12 -32.69 11.57
CA ILE A 568 11.06 -31.55 10.68
C ILE A 568 9.60 -31.34 10.30
N THR A 569 9.10 -30.11 10.43
CA THR A 569 7.73 -29.69 10.07
C THR A 569 7.77 -28.46 9.18
N SER A 570 6.90 -28.40 8.19
CA SER A 570 6.71 -27.28 7.27
C SER A 570 5.25 -27.18 6.85
N ASN A 571 4.87 -26.08 6.19
CA ASN A 571 3.54 -25.88 5.61
C ASN A 571 3.39 -26.47 4.20
N PHE A 572 4.47 -27.02 3.60
CA PHE A 572 4.50 -27.47 2.21
C PHE A 572 4.81 -28.97 2.07
N SER A 573 5.11 -29.68 3.14
CA SER A 573 5.39 -31.10 3.07
C SER A 573 4.90 -31.87 4.29
N ALA A 574 4.76 -33.19 4.12
CA ALA A 574 4.54 -34.11 5.24
C ALA A 574 5.74 -34.07 6.20
N ARG A 575 5.48 -34.42 7.46
CA ARG A 575 6.51 -34.46 8.49
C ARG A 575 7.62 -35.45 8.18
N VAL A 576 8.85 -35.03 8.38
CA VAL A 576 10.06 -35.83 8.19
C VAL A 576 10.73 -36.08 9.53
N LYS A 577 11.25 -37.26 9.75
CA LYS A 577 12.04 -37.63 10.95
C LYS A 577 13.49 -37.82 10.58
N ALA A 578 14.40 -37.45 11.48
CA ALA A 578 15.82 -37.68 11.39
C ALA A 578 16.35 -38.17 12.76
N LEU A 579 17.38 -38.99 12.74
CA LEU A 579 17.95 -39.53 13.98
C LEU A 579 18.93 -38.57 14.65
N ARG A 580 19.68 -37.82 13.86
CA ARG A 580 20.71 -36.89 14.32
C ARG A 580 20.35 -35.44 13.98
N LEU A 581 20.77 -34.50 14.83
CA LEU A 581 20.49 -33.07 14.63
C LEU A 581 21.07 -32.54 13.30
N HIS A 582 22.31 -32.89 13.01
CA HIS A 582 22.97 -32.48 11.75
C HIS A 582 22.17 -32.95 10.53
N GLU A 583 21.76 -34.25 10.53
CA GLU A 583 20.94 -34.83 9.48
C GLU A 583 19.60 -34.07 9.32
N ALA A 584 18.96 -33.71 10.44
CA ALA A 584 17.72 -32.93 10.44
C ALA A 584 17.93 -31.55 9.83
N ILE A 585 19.03 -30.87 10.16
CA ILE A 585 19.34 -29.52 9.62
C ILE A 585 19.60 -29.61 8.11
N GLU A 586 20.47 -30.54 7.65
CA GLU A 586 20.77 -30.66 6.22
C GLU A 586 19.52 -31.03 5.40
N ARG A 587 18.70 -31.93 5.90
CA ARG A 587 17.45 -32.30 5.25
C ARG A 587 16.43 -31.17 5.22
N ALA A 588 16.33 -30.37 6.29
CA ALA A 588 15.51 -29.20 6.32
C ALA A 588 16.00 -28.13 5.31
N LYS A 589 17.32 -27.91 5.21
CA LYS A 589 17.92 -27.01 4.21
C LYS A 589 17.57 -27.43 2.78
N GLU A 590 17.72 -28.71 2.45
CA GLU A 590 17.34 -29.25 1.14
C GLU A 590 15.87 -28.96 0.84
N MET A 591 14.97 -29.34 1.77
CA MET A 591 13.53 -29.16 1.61
C MET A 591 13.12 -27.70 1.39
N VAL A 592 13.63 -26.77 2.22
CA VAL A 592 13.27 -25.34 2.10
C VAL A 592 13.87 -24.72 0.84
N THR A 593 15.09 -25.15 0.45
CA THR A 593 15.75 -24.68 -0.78
C THR A 593 14.97 -25.09 -2.02
N GLU A 594 14.63 -26.37 -2.13
CA GLU A 594 13.84 -26.89 -3.26
C GLU A 594 12.47 -26.20 -3.37
N ASN A 595 11.78 -26.04 -2.23
CA ASN A 595 10.48 -25.38 -2.21
C ASN A 595 10.58 -23.89 -2.56
N ALA A 596 11.59 -23.18 -2.05
CA ALA A 596 11.79 -21.76 -2.37
C ALA A 596 12.12 -21.55 -3.86
N ILE A 597 12.97 -22.40 -4.45
CA ILE A 597 13.28 -22.36 -5.90
C ILE A 597 12.03 -22.64 -6.71
N ARG A 598 11.27 -23.68 -6.36
CA ARG A 598 10.02 -24.02 -7.07
C ARG A 598 9.04 -22.84 -7.04
N ARG A 599 8.80 -22.25 -5.87
CA ARG A 599 7.92 -21.07 -5.73
C ARG A 599 8.41 -19.88 -6.53
N ALA A 600 9.71 -19.59 -6.50
CA ALA A 600 10.29 -18.48 -7.26
C ALA A 600 10.16 -18.71 -8.79
N ALA A 601 10.32 -19.96 -9.25
CA ALA A 601 10.11 -20.30 -10.66
C ALA A 601 8.63 -20.20 -11.06
N GLU A 602 7.71 -20.67 -10.22
CA GLU A 602 6.26 -20.53 -10.39
C GLU A 602 5.83 -19.06 -10.44
N ALA A 603 6.46 -18.18 -9.63
CA ALA A 603 6.24 -16.74 -9.68
C ALA A 603 6.89 -16.05 -10.89
N GLY A 604 7.48 -16.78 -11.83
CA GLY A 604 8.08 -16.27 -13.07
C GLY A 604 9.56 -15.90 -12.95
N GLY A 605 10.27 -16.40 -11.92
CA GLY A 605 11.70 -16.13 -11.70
C GLY A 605 12.62 -16.94 -12.60
N VAL A 606 13.70 -16.30 -13.06
CA VAL A 606 14.83 -16.93 -13.75
C VAL A 606 16.14 -16.53 -13.05
N ASN A 607 17.23 -17.25 -13.31
CA ASN A 607 18.53 -17.02 -12.67
C ASN A 607 18.44 -17.00 -11.12
N ILE A 608 17.72 -17.99 -10.57
CA ILE A 608 17.38 -18.01 -9.16
C ILE A 608 18.62 -18.35 -8.33
N SER A 609 18.94 -17.50 -7.36
CA SER A 609 19.91 -17.74 -6.29
C SER A 609 19.18 -17.96 -4.96
N VAL A 610 19.76 -18.77 -4.05
CA VAL A 610 19.14 -19.06 -2.75
C VAL A 610 20.12 -18.77 -1.62
N GLU A 611 19.61 -18.07 -0.61
CA GLU A 611 20.26 -17.89 0.68
C GLU A 611 19.52 -18.73 1.73
N VAL A 612 20.26 -19.45 2.58
CA VAL A 612 19.68 -20.28 3.64
C VAL A 612 20.23 -19.83 4.98
N ASP A 613 19.31 -19.53 5.90
CA ASP A 613 19.62 -19.16 7.28
C ASP A 613 19.11 -20.22 8.27
N VAL A 614 19.83 -20.39 9.40
CA VAL A 614 19.51 -21.37 10.44
C VAL A 614 19.49 -20.66 11.78
N ASP A 615 18.31 -20.39 12.30
CA ASP A 615 18.12 -19.78 13.61
C ASP A 615 17.90 -20.84 14.69
N ARG A 616 18.64 -20.74 15.82
CA ARG A 616 18.59 -21.67 16.93
C ARG A 616 18.04 -21.00 18.18
N SER A 617 16.87 -21.42 18.59
CA SER A 617 16.31 -21.03 19.89
C SER A 617 16.71 -22.07 20.94
N ASN A 618 17.50 -21.65 21.93
CA ASN A 618 17.94 -22.49 23.03
C ASN A 618 17.07 -22.22 24.27
N TYR A 619 16.68 -23.29 24.96
CA TYR A 619 16.08 -23.22 26.28
C TYR A 619 17.18 -23.51 27.31
N ASN A 620 17.35 -22.65 28.32
CA ASN A 620 18.23 -22.88 29.44
C ASN A 620 17.49 -23.71 30.50
N ASN A 621 17.95 -24.92 30.76
CA ASN A 621 17.48 -25.73 31.87
C ASN A 621 17.85 -25.11 33.23
N ILE A 622 17.20 -25.56 34.30
CA ILE A 622 17.44 -25.08 35.68
C ILE A 622 18.90 -25.38 36.12
N ASP A 623 19.57 -26.34 35.52
CA ASP A 623 20.97 -26.69 35.75
C ASP A 623 21.98 -25.88 34.92
N GLY A 624 21.51 -24.93 34.11
CA GLY A 624 22.34 -24.09 33.25
C GLY A 624 22.75 -24.77 31.91
N SER A 625 22.32 -25.99 31.64
CA SER A 625 22.53 -26.62 30.34
C SER A 625 21.58 -26.04 29.29
N ALA A 626 22.10 -25.66 28.11
CA ALA A 626 21.30 -25.21 26.99
C ALA A 626 20.82 -26.41 26.18
N GLU A 627 19.51 -26.65 26.18
CA GLU A 627 18.90 -27.62 25.27
C GLU A 627 18.24 -26.89 24.08
N VAL A 628 18.42 -27.45 22.89
CA VAL A 628 17.81 -26.92 21.69
C VAL A 628 16.31 -27.24 21.69
N ASP A 629 15.47 -26.24 21.92
CA ASP A 629 14.00 -26.41 21.89
C ASP A 629 13.48 -26.41 20.46
N ARG A 630 14.01 -25.48 19.65
CA ARG A 630 13.56 -25.26 18.28
C ARG A 630 14.70 -24.76 17.41
N ILE A 631 14.81 -25.31 16.20
CA ILE A 631 15.64 -24.74 15.14
C ILE A 631 14.70 -24.36 13.99
N GLU A 632 14.83 -23.16 13.50
CA GLU A 632 14.13 -22.67 12.32
C GLU A 632 15.14 -22.57 11.16
N VAL A 633 14.81 -23.22 10.04
CA VAL A 633 15.60 -23.17 8.80
C VAL A 633 14.77 -22.39 7.79
N LYS A 634 15.32 -21.29 7.29
CA LYS A 634 14.68 -20.42 6.30
C LYS A 634 15.51 -20.37 5.04
N ALA A 635 14.86 -20.50 3.89
CA ALA A 635 15.44 -20.24 2.58
C ALA A 635 14.77 -19.04 1.94
N ARG A 636 15.56 -18.19 1.30
CA ARG A 636 15.11 -17.09 0.45
C ARG A 636 15.65 -17.31 -0.95
N ALA A 637 14.77 -17.56 -1.91
CA ALA A 637 15.09 -17.66 -3.32
C ALA A 637 14.85 -16.29 -3.98
N VAL A 638 15.85 -15.77 -4.68
CA VAL A 638 15.78 -14.47 -5.40
C VAL A 638 16.12 -14.71 -6.85
N GLY A 639 15.25 -14.26 -7.75
CA GLY A 639 15.42 -14.39 -9.19
C GLY A 639 15.11 -13.10 -9.94
N ASP A 640 15.58 -13.04 -11.19
CA ASP A 640 15.17 -11.96 -12.10
C ASP A 640 13.80 -12.29 -12.69
N PRO A 641 12.93 -11.30 -12.92
CA PRO A 641 11.67 -11.51 -13.63
C PRO A 641 11.94 -12.01 -15.05
N MET A 642 11.16 -12.99 -15.52
CA MET A 642 11.29 -13.52 -16.88
C MET A 642 11.10 -12.40 -17.91
N GLY A 643 12.06 -12.21 -18.80
CA GLY A 643 12.09 -11.15 -19.83
C GLY A 643 13.01 -9.98 -19.50
N VAL A 644 13.57 -9.94 -18.29
CA VAL A 644 14.54 -8.91 -17.85
C VAL A 644 15.91 -9.55 -17.63
N MET A 645 16.95 -9.07 -18.32
CA MET A 645 18.33 -9.37 -17.96
C MET A 645 18.92 -8.12 -17.30
N PHE A 646 18.94 -8.09 -15.97
CA PHE A 646 19.77 -7.11 -15.26
C PHE A 646 21.24 -7.56 -15.38
N ARG A 647 22.13 -6.69 -15.85
CA ARG A 647 23.55 -6.92 -15.66
C ARG A 647 23.86 -6.68 -14.19
N SER A 648 24.42 -7.70 -13.55
CA SER A 648 24.96 -7.67 -12.18
C SER A 648 26.04 -6.61 -12.06
#